data_2b921e38934a8ddc681e03ca1a78834e
#
_entry.id   2b921e38934a8ddc681e03ca1a78834e
#
_cell.length_a   1.000
_cell.length_b   1.000
_cell.length_c   1.000
_cell.angle_alpha   90.00
_cell.angle_beta   90.00
_cell.angle_gamma   90.00
#
_symmetry.space_group_name_H-M   'P 1'
#
loop_
_entity.id
_entity.type
_entity.pdbx_description
1 polymer ?
#
loop_
_entity_poly.entity_id
_entity_poly.type
_entity_poly.pdbx_seq_one_letter_code
_entity_poly.pdbx_strand_id
1 'polypeptide(L)'
;MESKTYILDALNAIPVASTNYQEWCNVGMALKLEGFGWQVWDDWSRPDSRYRPGNCEKKWQSFHAATASPVTGGTIVAMAKDHGWVPNGLGAEIGWDDVISAERDDLVVVDKNWLEGQELPLPLGSPVQQLTTYLETLFDSSDLVGYVTKAWERDGRYMPQKGRYDQTAGELIEDLSICDGDLGRVVQDWNPDAGAWIRFNPLDGNGVRNENVTAYNYALVESDEMPIEEQYATLKALELPIACLVHSGGKSLHAIVKVDAPDYREYRSRVDYLYTVCKKNGLAVDQQNRNPSRLSRMPGVTRKGIQQSLLAVNVGKSSWAEWRDWIEGANDDLPDVEDDLTDNLPELSPPLIEGILRQGHKMLLAGPSKAGKSFALIELAICIAEGLPWMGFQCAQGKVMYVNLELDRASCLHRFRDVRQAMGAPSQHSVSIWNLRGHSVPMDKLAPKLIRRATKQSYIAIIIDPIYKVITGDENSADQMAAFCNQFDKVCTELGCAVIYCHHHSKGAQGGKRSMDRASGSGVFARDPDALLDMIELELTDELREQRKNNAVGQLCGQWLKRYDQLDKVGQDDLCSRRAALDACADYLPTRAYNELLTEVEQTEQRTDAVTGWRIEGTLREFPKFPALNIWFEYPVHKVDFSGVLGDLNPDEDLPSWKRNFTKSGKRAKSPNERKKERVEAIENAFQYTLEPDAETVTIADLVSYTNSSEDTVRRHLKESGKFWIEDGKVGLKQQLQQPQKG
;
A
#
# COMPACT_ATOMS: atom_id res chain seq x y z
N MET A 1 12.50 -34.27 32.71
CA MET A 1 12.12 -35.63 32.26
C MET A 1 10.65 -35.58 31.95
N GLU A 2 10.29 -35.59 30.69
CA GLU A 2 8.91 -35.70 30.27
C GLU A 2 8.38 -37.08 30.68
N SER A 3 7.14 -37.21 31.13
CA SER A 3 6.63 -38.50 31.61
C SER A 3 6.65 -39.50 30.44
N LYS A 4 7.01 -40.78 30.75
CA LYS A 4 7.05 -41.85 29.73
C LYS A 4 5.72 -41.96 28.97
N THR A 5 4.61 -41.67 29.62
CA THR A 5 3.27 -41.66 29.01
C THR A 5 3.13 -40.57 27.92
N TYR A 6 3.73 -39.40 28.14
CA TYR A 6 3.71 -38.28 27.19
C TYR A 6 4.47 -38.60 25.88
N ILE A 7 5.65 -39.26 26.01
CA ILE A 7 6.46 -39.69 24.86
C ILE A 7 5.74 -40.79 24.05
N LEU A 8 5.04 -41.73 24.73
CA LEU A 8 4.27 -42.77 24.04
C LEU A 8 3.06 -42.20 23.30
N ASP A 9 2.39 -41.22 23.89
CA ASP A 9 1.25 -40.54 23.24
C ASP A 9 1.71 -39.82 21.99
N ALA A 10 2.82 -39.07 22.06
CA ALA A 10 3.45 -38.44 20.92
C ALA A 10 3.87 -39.44 19.83
N LEU A 11 4.49 -40.57 20.22
CA LEU A 11 4.92 -41.62 19.31
C LEU A 11 3.76 -42.21 18.50
N ASN A 12 2.62 -42.45 19.16
CA ASN A 12 1.42 -42.98 18.51
C ASN A 12 0.81 -42.05 17.46
N ALA A 13 1.08 -40.77 17.53
CA ALA A 13 0.62 -39.81 16.56
C ALA A 13 1.48 -39.74 15.27
N ILE A 14 2.65 -40.38 15.27
CA ILE A 14 3.54 -40.42 14.11
C ILE A 14 3.23 -41.63 13.24
N PRO A 15 2.72 -41.49 12.02
CA PRO A 15 2.52 -42.61 11.11
C PRO A 15 3.87 -43.13 10.65
N VAL A 16 4.22 -44.35 11.03
CA VAL A 16 5.54 -44.94 10.69
C VAL A 16 5.79 -45.00 9.19
N ALA A 17 4.75 -45.14 8.38
CA ALA A 17 4.84 -45.17 6.91
C ALA A 17 5.33 -43.83 6.30
N SER A 18 5.15 -42.70 6.99
CA SER A 18 5.58 -41.38 6.57
C SER A 18 7.05 -41.08 6.90
N THR A 19 7.69 -41.90 7.74
CA THR A 19 9.08 -41.70 8.16
C THR A 19 10.08 -42.28 7.16
N ASN A 20 11.20 -41.58 6.99
CA ASN A 20 12.35 -42.09 6.26
C ASN A 20 13.22 -42.98 7.20
N TYR A 21 14.26 -43.65 6.65
CA TYR A 21 15.10 -44.55 7.43
C TYR A 21 15.84 -43.84 8.55
N GLN A 22 16.27 -42.59 8.37
CA GLN A 22 16.99 -41.86 9.42
C GLN A 22 16.04 -41.44 10.56
N GLU A 23 14.86 -40.98 10.24
CA GLU A 23 13.82 -40.64 11.19
C GLU A 23 13.38 -41.85 12.01
N TRP A 24 13.18 -43.01 11.35
CA TRP A 24 12.91 -44.27 11.99
C TRP A 24 14.03 -44.67 12.98
N CYS A 25 15.32 -44.51 12.63
CA CYS A 25 16.44 -44.70 13.53
C CYS A 25 16.45 -43.70 14.69
N ASN A 26 16.14 -42.43 14.42
CA ASN A 26 16.09 -41.36 15.42
C ASN A 26 15.02 -41.68 16.51
N VAL A 27 13.85 -42.15 16.09
CA VAL A 27 12.80 -42.63 17.03
C VAL A 27 13.33 -43.77 17.94
N GLY A 28 14.00 -44.76 17.34
CA GLY A 28 14.60 -45.85 18.10
C GLY A 28 15.67 -45.39 19.10
N MET A 29 16.56 -44.48 18.69
CA MET A 29 17.58 -43.89 19.56
C MET A 29 16.99 -43.06 20.69
N ALA A 30 15.97 -42.25 20.39
CA ALA A 30 15.26 -41.45 21.39
C ALA A 30 14.59 -42.34 22.45
N LEU A 31 13.84 -43.36 22.04
CA LEU A 31 13.21 -44.31 22.97
C LEU A 31 14.24 -45.02 23.84
N LYS A 32 15.40 -45.40 23.28
CA LYS A 32 16.48 -46.03 24.04
C LYS A 32 17.06 -45.09 25.10
N LEU A 33 17.28 -43.83 24.74
CA LEU A 33 17.80 -42.83 25.68
C LEU A 33 16.80 -42.51 26.81
N GLU A 34 15.49 -42.51 26.53
CA GLU A 34 14.43 -42.29 27.53
C GLU A 34 14.12 -43.53 28.35
N GLY A 35 14.90 -44.62 28.18
CA GLY A 35 14.80 -45.83 28.98
C GLY A 35 13.59 -46.73 28.67
N PHE A 36 13.13 -46.73 27.42
CA PHE A 36 12.16 -47.69 26.90
C PHE A 36 12.87 -48.97 26.43
N GLY A 37 12.09 -50.07 26.33
CA GLY A 37 12.55 -51.30 25.70
C GLY A 37 12.40 -51.23 24.17
N TRP A 38 13.19 -52.07 23.45
CA TRP A 38 13.13 -52.15 21.99
C TRP A 38 11.74 -52.59 21.47
N GLN A 39 10.95 -53.26 22.31
CA GLN A 39 9.60 -53.71 21.98
C GLN A 39 8.67 -52.55 21.61
N VAL A 40 8.78 -51.42 22.29
CA VAL A 40 7.97 -50.22 22.00
C VAL A 40 8.23 -49.73 20.57
N TRP A 41 9.48 -49.71 20.15
CA TRP A 41 9.87 -49.35 18.81
C TRP A 41 9.44 -50.35 17.75
N ASP A 42 9.52 -51.65 18.09
CA ASP A 42 9.08 -52.76 17.25
C ASP A 42 7.56 -52.70 17.01
N ASP A 43 6.78 -52.54 18.09
CA ASP A 43 5.32 -52.41 18.01
C ASP A 43 4.89 -51.22 17.16
N TRP A 44 5.53 -50.05 17.33
CA TRP A 44 5.28 -48.86 16.52
C TRP A 44 5.68 -49.06 15.04
N SER A 45 6.69 -49.89 14.76
CA SER A 45 7.18 -50.14 13.40
C SER A 45 6.32 -51.16 12.65
N ARG A 46 5.54 -52.00 13.30
CA ARG A 46 4.76 -53.09 12.69
C ARG A 46 3.78 -52.70 11.60
N PRO A 47 3.08 -51.57 11.68
CA PRO A 47 2.14 -51.14 10.62
C PRO A 47 2.80 -50.79 9.28
N ASP A 48 4.12 -50.59 9.23
CA ASP A 48 4.83 -50.23 8.00
C ASP A 48 4.98 -51.44 7.08
N SER A 49 4.67 -51.28 5.80
CA SER A 49 4.88 -52.30 4.76
C SER A 49 6.34 -52.73 4.61
N ARG A 50 7.28 -51.92 5.05
CA ARG A 50 8.74 -52.19 5.06
C ARG A 50 9.18 -52.98 6.28
N TYR A 51 8.30 -53.21 7.27
CA TYR A 51 8.61 -53.93 8.51
C TYR A 51 9.04 -55.34 8.25
N ARG A 52 10.10 -55.79 8.94
CA ARG A 52 10.56 -57.19 8.98
C ARG A 52 10.82 -57.61 10.43
N PRO A 53 10.23 -58.72 10.93
CA PRO A 53 10.43 -59.20 12.31
C PRO A 53 11.92 -59.34 12.64
N GLY A 54 12.31 -58.90 13.85
CA GLY A 54 13.66 -58.96 14.35
C GLY A 54 14.64 -57.85 13.88
N ASN A 55 14.23 -56.98 12.95
CA ASN A 55 15.07 -55.86 12.48
C ASN A 55 15.25 -54.80 13.58
N CYS A 56 14.19 -54.47 14.32
CA CYS A 56 14.24 -53.49 15.40
C CYS A 56 15.17 -53.93 16.50
N GLU A 57 15.10 -55.19 16.93
CA GLU A 57 15.97 -55.76 17.97
C GLU A 57 17.45 -55.71 17.57
N LYS A 58 17.79 -56.21 16.37
CA LYS A 58 19.17 -56.14 15.83
C LYS A 58 19.71 -54.73 15.75
N LYS A 59 18.88 -53.80 15.26
CA LYS A 59 19.29 -52.40 15.11
C LYS A 59 19.42 -51.69 16.46
N TRP A 60 18.54 -52.02 17.42
CA TRP A 60 18.60 -51.50 18.79
C TRP A 60 19.93 -51.79 19.49
N GLN A 61 20.49 -52.98 19.26
CA GLN A 61 21.78 -53.35 19.83
C GLN A 61 22.93 -52.50 19.28
N SER A 62 22.79 -51.97 18.07
CA SER A 62 23.80 -51.12 17.44
C SER A 62 23.73 -49.63 17.86
N PHE A 63 22.73 -49.21 18.61
CA PHE A 63 22.64 -47.87 19.12
C PHE A 63 23.57 -47.67 20.34
N HIS A 64 24.59 -46.86 20.20
CA HIS A 64 25.52 -46.53 21.28
C HIS A 64 25.23 -45.14 21.84
N ALA A 65 25.28 -44.99 23.16
CA ALA A 65 24.92 -43.75 23.89
C ALA A 65 25.94 -42.62 23.79
N ALA A 66 26.98 -42.75 22.95
CA ALA A 66 28.09 -41.79 22.88
C ALA A 66 28.10 -41.04 21.59
N THR A 67 27.17 -40.11 21.38
CA THR A 67 27.25 -39.07 20.36
C THR A 67 27.19 -37.70 21.01
N ALA A 68 27.94 -36.73 20.46
CA ALA A 68 28.04 -35.37 20.98
C ALA A 68 26.71 -34.58 20.92
N SER A 69 25.66 -35.14 20.29
CA SER A 69 24.29 -34.63 20.29
C SER A 69 23.34 -35.83 20.40
N PRO A 70 22.91 -36.23 21.61
CA PRO A 70 21.99 -37.31 21.77
C PRO A 70 20.59 -37.00 21.22
N VAL A 71 20.00 -37.95 20.49
CA VAL A 71 18.60 -37.87 20.03
C VAL A 71 17.71 -38.20 21.23
N THR A 72 16.98 -37.23 21.76
CA THR A 72 16.16 -37.31 22.97
C THR A 72 14.68 -37.51 22.65
N GLY A 73 13.83 -37.76 23.67
CA GLY A 73 12.37 -37.82 23.57
C GLY A 73 11.76 -36.54 22.93
N GLY A 74 12.44 -35.39 23.07
CA GLY A 74 12.06 -34.14 22.38
C GLY A 74 12.02 -34.26 20.87
N THR A 75 12.82 -35.16 20.27
CA THR A 75 12.77 -35.44 18.81
C THR A 75 11.46 -36.13 18.43
N ILE A 76 10.98 -37.06 19.25
CA ILE A 76 9.67 -37.74 19.03
C ILE A 76 8.54 -36.71 19.15
N VAL A 77 8.60 -35.85 20.15
CA VAL A 77 7.61 -34.77 20.36
C VAL A 77 7.59 -33.79 19.20
N ALA A 78 8.77 -33.37 18.66
CA ALA A 78 8.85 -32.50 17.49
C ALA A 78 8.25 -33.15 16.25
N MET A 79 8.60 -34.42 15.97
CA MET A 79 8.03 -35.17 14.85
C MET A 79 6.52 -35.36 14.99
N ALA A 80 6.01 -35.60 16.19
CA ALA A 80 4.57 -35.72 16.45
C ALA A 80 3.82 -34.40 16.16
N LYS A 81 4.38 -33.28 16.57
CA LYS A 81 3.83 -31.94 16.26
C LYS A 81 3.79 -31.67 14.77
N ASP A 82 4.82 -32.06 14.00
CA ASP A 82 4.84 -31.97 12.55
C ASP A 82 3.73 -32.77 11.86
N HIS A 83 3.23 -33.82 12.57
CA HIS A 83 2.07 -34.64 12.19
C HIS A 83 0.75 -34.20 12.83
N GLY A 84 0.70 -33.02 13.43
CA GLY A 84 -0.52 -32.43 13.99
C GLY A 84 -0.90 -32.93 15.38
N TRP A 85 0.03 -33.60 16.08
CA TRP A 85 -0.23 -34.06 17.46
C TRP A 85 -0.19 -32.88 18.45
N VAL A 86 -1.23 -32.85 19.31
CA VAL A 86 -1.35 -31.90 20.42
C VAL A 86 -1.36 -32.73 21.73
N PRO A 87 -0.57 -32.35 22.73
CA PRO A 87 -0.51 -33.10 24.00
C PRO A 87 -1.87 -33.26 24.69
N ASN A 88 -2.33 -34.48 24.90
CA ASN A 88 -3.50 -34.78 25.73
C ASN A 88 -3.12 -34.67 27.21
N GLY A 89 -3.53 -33.58 27.87
CA GLY A 89 -3.31 -33.53 29.34
C GLY A 89 -3.21 -32.16 29.97
N LEU A 90 -3.66 -31.11 29.30
CA LEU A 90 -3.94 -29.82 29.93
C LEU A 90 -5.42 -29.50 29.75
N GLY A 91 -6.28 -30.18 30.50
CA GLY A 91 -7.62 -29.73 30.85
C GLY A 91 -7.56 -28.60 31.87
N ALA A 92 -6.67 -27.64 31.68
CA ALA A 92 -6.76 -26.29 32.19
C ALA A 92 -7.41 -25.45 31.06
N GLU A 93 -8.40 -24.66 31.39
CA GLU A 93 -8.90 -23.62 30.50
C GLU A 93 -7.68 -22.96 29.89
N ILE A 94 -7.52 -23.15 28.56
CA ILE A 94 -6.49 -22.43 27.81
C ILE A 94 -6.91 -21.00 27.90
N GLY A 95 -6.20 -20.21 28.71
CA GLY A 95 -6.41 -18.77 28.75
C GLY A 95 -6.26 -18.21 27.34
N TRP A 96 -7.07 -17.23 26.97
CA TRP A 96 -6.95 -16.55 25.67
C TRP A 96 -5.52 -16.06 25.44
N ASP A 97 -4.79 -15.71 26.49
CA ASP A 97 -3.38 -15.32 26.45
C ASP A 97 -2.45 -16.47 26.03
N ASP A 98 -2.76 -17.74 26.38
CA ASP A 98 -1.97 -18.90 25.95
C ASP A 98 -2.22 -19.28 24.48
N VAL A 99 -3.43 -19.06 23.97
CA VAL A 99 -3.75 -19.25 22.55
C VAL A 99 -3.11 -18.15 21.71
N ILE A 100 -3.18 -16.91 22.17
CA ILE A 100 -2.53 -15.76 21.53
C ILE A 100 -1.01 -15.93 21.55
N SER A 101 -0.42 -16.42 22.63
CA SER A 101 1.04 -16.61 22.72
C SER A 101 1.56 -17.79 21.88
N ALA A 102 0.73 -18.79 21.55
CA ALA A 102 1.13 -19.91 20.70
C ALA A 102 1.22 -19.55 19.20
N GLU A 103 0.49 -18.53 18.76
CA GLU A 103 0.48 -18.03 17.36
C GLU A 103 1.24 -16.72 17.18
N ARG A 104 1.87 -16.19 18.23
CA ARG A 104 2.58 -14.92 18.19
C ARG A 104 3.76 -14.96 17.23
N ASP A 105 3.63 -14.30 16.10
CA ASP A 105 4.74 -13.83 15.23
C ASP A 105 5.30 -12.49 15.73
N ASP A 106 5.33 -12.29 17.05
CA ASP A 106 5.74 -11.03 17.74
C ASP A 106 7.14 -10.54 17.34
N LEU A 107 7.92 -11.40 16.70
CA LEU A 107 9.27 -11.10 16.24
C LEU A 107 9.32 -10.81 14.73
N VAL A 108 8.17 -10.74 14.02
CA VAL A 108 8.11 -10.47 12.60
C VAL A 108 7.79 -8.98 12.39
N VAL A 109 8.80 -8.24 11.91
CA VAL A 109 8.69 -6.81 11.57
C VAL A 109 8.96 -6.55 10.09
N VAL A 110 9.44 -7.56 9.35
CA VAL A 110 9.75 -7.47 7.93
C VAL A 110 8.77 -8.31 7.13
N ASP A 111 7.91 -7.65 6.34
CA ASP A 111 7.09 -8.34 5.35
C ASP A 111 7.89 -8.52 4.06
N LYS A 112 8.25 -9.77 3.75
CA LYS A 112 9.05 -10.13 2.57
C LYS A 112 8.45 -9.68 1.25
N ASN A 113 7.12 -9.57 1.17
CA ASN A 113 6.43 -9.15 -0.04
C ASN A 113 6.59 -7.64 -0.29
N TRP A 114 6.94 -6.89 0.76
CA TRP A 114 7.12 -5.43 0.73
C TRP A 114 8.58 -5.01 0.71
N LEU A 115 9.50 -5.93 0.98
CA LEU A 115 10.92 -5.66 0.99
C LEU A 115 11.45 -5.62 -0.43
N GLU A 116 11.97 -4.48 -0.86
CA GLU A 116 12.74 -4.37 -2.11
C GLU A 116 14.21 -4.16 -1.79
N GLY A 117 15.09 -4.76 -2.61
CA GLY A 117 16.53 -4.56 -2.52
C GLY A 117 16.91 -3.08 -2.58
N GLN A 118 17.77 -2.64 -1.68
CA GLN A 118 18.26 -1.26 -1.60
C GLN A 118 19.70 -1.18 -2.11
N GLU A 119 20.05 -0.06 -2.76
CA GLU A 119 21.42 0.20 -3.14
C GLU A 119 22.30 0.28 -1.89
N LEU A 120 23.48 -0.34 -1.97
CA LEU A 120 24.45 -0.34 -0.88
C LEU A 120 25.05 1.07 -0.69
N PRO A 121 25.36 1.46 0.55
CA PRO A 121 26.13 2.67 0.78
C PRO A 121 27.53 2.56 0.21
N LEU A 122 28.12 3.69 -0.10
CA LEU A 122 29.51 3.74 -0.55
C LEU A 122 30.47 3.37 0.59
N PRO A 123 31.63 2.78 0.29
CA PRO A 123 32.68 2.48 1.28
C PRO A 123 33.12 3.71 2.06
N LEU A 124 33.39 3.53 3.36
CA LEU A 124 33.82 4.61 4.26
C LEU A 124 35.31 4.95 4.05
N GLY A 125 35.59 5.90 3.18
CA GLY A 125 36.94 6.43 3.00
C GLY A 125 37.93 5.47 2.34
N SER A 126 39.25 5.67 2.56
CA SER A 126 40.33 4.85 2.02
C SER A 126 40.42 3.47 2.69
N PRO A 127 41.09 2.49 2.07
CA PRO A 127 41.30 1.16 2.66
C PRO A 127 41.85 1.19 4.08
N VAL A 128 42.84 2.05 4.34
CA VAL A 128 43.41 2.26 5.68
C VAL A 128 42.40 2.82 6.64
N GLN A 129 41.66 3.88 6.24
CA GLN A 129 40.61 4.47 7.08
C GLN A 129 39.50 3.47 7.43
N GLN A 130 39.15 2.59 6.50
CA GLN A 130 38.14 1.56 6.76
C GLN A 130 38.58 0.58 7.85
N LEU A 131 39.84 0.11 7.80
CA LEU A 131 40.34 -0.79 8.83
C LEU A 131 40.54 -0.08 10.17
N THR A 132 41.03 1.15 10.16
CA THR A 132 41.16 1.98 11.37
C THR A 132 39.80 2.17 12.03
N THR A 133 38.77 2.59 11.25
CA THR A 133 37.40 2.80 11.78
C THR A 133 36.79 1.48 12.31
N TYR A 134 37.06 0.34 11.65
CA TYR A 134 36.64 -0.96 12.13
C TYR A 134 37.24 -1.30 13.51
N LEU A 135 38.56 -1.06 13.67
CA LEU A 135 39.27 -1.31 14.93
C LEU A 135 38.80 -0.39 16.05
N GLU A 136 38.67 0.92 15.78
CA GLU A 136 38.16 1.92 16.73
C GLU A 136 36.72 1.67 17.17
N THR A 137 35.90 1.04 16.28
CA THR A 137 34.49 0.77 16.58
C THR A 137 34.30 -0.46 17.46
N LEU A 138 35.17 -1.49 17.30
CA LEU A 138 34.94 -2.79 17.91
C LEU A 138 35.85 -3.11 19.10
N PHE A 139 36.97 -2.40 19.27
CA PHE A 139 37.97 -2.74 20.26
C PHE A 139 38.42 -1.53 21.09
N ASP A 140 38.75 -1.81 22.34
CA ASP A 140 39.53 -0.87 23.13
C ASP A 140 41.00 -0.94 22.72
N SER A 141 41.78 0.13 22.92
CA SER A 141 43.16 0.22 22.48
C SER A 141 44.06 -0.90 23.04
N SER A 142 43.75 -1.46 24.19
CA SER A 142 44.48 -2.56 24.84
C SER A 142 44.02 -3.95 24.40
N ASP A 143 42.97 -4.07 23.62
CA ASP A 143 42.42 -5.35 23.20
C ASP A 143 43.29 -6.04 22.16
N LEU A 144 43.56 -7.34 22.34
CA LEU A 144 44.29 -8.14 21.36
C LEU A 144 43.38 -8.54 20.21
N VAL A 145 43.79 -8.24 18.98
CA VAL A 145 43.03 -8.47 17.75
C VAL A 145 43.54 -9.68 17.00
N GLY A 146 42.66 -10.59 16.67
CA GLY A 146 43.01 -11.76 15.85
C GLY A 146 42.71 -11.52 14.36
N TYR A 147 43.69 -11.70 13.46
CA TYR A 147 43.45 -11.59 12.04
C TYR A 147 44.25 -12.63 11.24
N VAL A 148 43.83 -12.91 9.98
CA VAL A 148 44.39 -13.92 9.10
C VAL A 148 44.50 -13.38 7.69
N THR A 149 45.73 -13.38 7.14
CA THR A 149 46.01 -13.01 5.75
C THR A 149 46.42 -14.20 4.90
N LYS A 150 46.81 -15.32 5.55
CA LYS A 150 47.25 -16.55 4.85
C LYS A 150 46.08 -17.52 4.72
N ALA A 151 45.94 -18.10 3.55
CA ALA A 151 44.89 -19.08 3.24
C ALA A 151 45.49 -20.29 2.53
N TRP A 152 44.84 -21.45 2.64
CA TRP A 152 45.10 -22.62 1.82
C TRP A 152 43.83 -22.96 1.03
N GLU A 153 44.03 -23.47 -0.16
CA GLU A 153 42.94 -23.84 -1.05
C GLU A 153 42.55 -25.32 -0.85
N ARG A 154 41.27 -25.57 -0.77
CA ARG A 154 40.72 -26.91 -0.80
C ARG A 154 39.41 -26.92 -1.59
N ASP A 155 39.33 -27.78 -2.61
CA ASP A 155 38.16 -27.97 -3.45
C ASP A 155 37.61 -26.63 -4.04
N GLY A 156 38.55 -25.75 -4.49
CA GLY A 156 38.21 -24.44 -5.04
C GLY A 156 37.77 -23.39 -4.00
N ARG A 157 37.90 -23.71 -2.70
CA ARG A 157 37.59 -22.78 -1.59
C ARG A 157 38.85 -22.44 -0.81
N TYR A 158 38.98 -21.16 -0.49
CA TYR A 158 40.06 -20.66 0.36
C TYR A 158 39.66 -20.71 1.82
N MET A 159 40.44 -21.40 2.65
CA MET A 159 40.25 -21.55 4.09
C MET A 159 41.35 -20.77 4.82
N PRO A 160 40.99 -19.97 5.87
CA PRO A 160 41.98 -19.22 6.65
C PRO A 160 42.89 -20.18 7.41
N GLN A 161 44.19 -19.85 7.45
CA GLN A 161 45.17 -20.51 8.27
C GLN A 161 45.20 -19.94 9.70
N LYS A 162 46.10 -20.44 10.56
CA LYS A 162 46.40 -19.82 11.86
C LYS A 162 46.94 -18.40 11.61
N GLY A 163 46.23 -17.40 12.09
CA GLY A 163 46.58 -15.98 11.94
C GLY A 163 47.40 -15.45 13.11
N ARG A 164 47.56 -14.13 13.14
CA ARG A 164 48.16 -13.37 14.24
C ARG A 164 47.10 -13.02 15.28
N TYR A 165 47.52 -12.91 16.53
CA TYR A 165 46.65 -12.54 17.68
C TYR A 165 47.47 -11.97 18.83
N ASP A 166 48.63 -11.39 18.49
CA ASP A 166 49.69 -10.90 19.37
C ASP A 166 49.84 -9.36 19.37
N GLN A 167 48.97 -8.67 18.61
CA GLN A 167 48.99 -7.20 18.54
C GLN A 167 47.68 -6.64 19.14
N THR A 168 47.83 -5.50 19.82
CA THR A 168 46.65 -4.75 20.32
C THR A 168 46.04 -3.91 19.21
N ALA A 169 44.76 -3.50 19.41
CA ALA A 169 44.09 -2.59 18.50
C ALA A 169 44.80 -1.24 18.41
N GLY A 170 45.31 -0.73 19.54
CA GLY A 170 46.11 0.51 19.58
C GLY A 170 47.39 0.44 18.74
N GLU A 171 48.17 -0.64 18.88
CA GLU A 171 49.39 -0.86 18.05
C GLU A 171 49.06 -0.95 16.57
N LEU A 172 47.98 -1.67 16.20
CA LEU A 172 47.55 -1.75 14.82
C LEU A 172 47.13 -0.39 14.25
N ILE A 173 46.40 0.42 15.01
CA ILE A 173 45.95 1.76 14.61
C ILE A 173 47.16 2.70 14.44
N GLU A 174 48.15 2.60 15.35
CA GLU A 174 49.38 3.39 15.23
C GLU A 174 50.17 2.99 13.96
N ASP A 175 50.36 1.70 13.71
CA ASP A 175 51.01 1.18 12.48
C ASP A 175 50.26 1.63 11.21
N LEU A 176 48.92 1.61 11.23
CA LEU A 176 48.07 2.08 10.13
C LEU A 176 48.22 3.57 9.88
N SER A 177 48.48 4.38 10.92
CA SER A 177 48.65 5.83 10.78
C SER A 177 49.90 6.23 10.03
N ILE A 178 50.93 5.36 10.01
CA ILE A 178 52.25 5.60 9.41
C ILE A 178 52.55 4.75 8.17
N CYS A 179 51.58 3.93 7.70
CA CYS A 179 51.78 2.98 6.59
C CYS A 179 51.75 3.62 5.19
N ASP A 180 51.60 4.91 5.04
CA ASP A 180 51.51 5.65 3.77
C ASP A 180 50.43 5.09 2.81
N GLY A 181 49.32 4.56 3.35
CA GLY A 181 48.22 3.99 2.58
C GLY A 181 48.42 2.53 2.16
N ASP A 182 49.54 1.91 2.45
CA ASP A 182 49.85 0.51 2.15
C ASP A 182 49.51 -0.42 3.33
N LEU A 183 48.32 -1.04 3.28
CA LEU A 183 47.89 -2.01 4.29
C LEU A 183 48.84 -3.21 4.44
N GLY A 184 49.52 -3.62 3.35
CA GLY A 184 50.42 -4.76 3.37
C GLY A 184 51.60 -4.59 4.32
N ARG A 185 52.01 -3.34 4.59
CA ARG A 185 53.05 -3.03 5.58
C ARG A 185 52.66 -3.37 7.01
N VAL A 186 51.34 -3.30 7.33
CA VAL A 186 50.81 -3.53 8.66
C VAL A 186 50.33 -4.97 8.83
N VAL A 187 49.41 -5.42 7.96
CA VAL A 187 48.78 -6.74 8.11
C VAL A 187 49.48 -7.86 7.35
N GLN A 188 50.60 -7.54 6.67
CA GLN A 188 51.35 -8.41 5.75
C GLN A 188 50.57 -8.71 4.43
N ASP A 189 51.28 -9.30 3.47
CA ASP A 189 50.70 -9.69 2.19
C ASP A 189 49.62 -10.76 2.36
N TRP A 190 48.57 -10.64 1.56
CA TRP A 190 47.49 -11.61 1.49
C TRP A 190 47.32 -12.19 0.08
N ASN A 191 46.68 -13.35 0.00
CA ASN A 191 46.36 -13.93 -1.30
C ASN A 191 45.22 -13.11 -1.95
N PRO A 192 45.40 -12.50 -3.14
CA PRO A 192 44.39 -11.66 -3.79
C PRO A 192 43.08 -12.38 -4.11
N ASP A 193 43.09 -13.71 -4.27
CA ASP A 193 41.88 -14.48 -4.53
C ASP A 193 41.11 -14.85 -3.23
N ALA A 194 41.83 -14.95 -2.12
CA ALA A 194 41.29 -15.31 -0.83
C ALA A 194 40.82 -14.11 -0.01
N GLY A 195 41.49 -12.96 -0.12
CA GLY A 195 41.32 -11.81 0.76
C GLY A 195 41.89 -12.08 2.17
N ALA A 196 41.47 -11.31 3.14
CA ALA A 196 41.86 -11.48 4.53
C ALA A 196 40.62 -11.51 5.48
N TRP A 197 40.86 -11.98 6.69
CA TRP A 197 39.84 -12.12 7.73
C TRP A 197 40.31 -11.47 9.02
N ILE A 198 39.37 -10.99 9.81
CA ILE A 198 39.58 -10.37 11.12
C ILE A 198 38.50 -10.83 12.08
N ARG A 199 38.82 -10.98 13.36
CA ARG A 199 37.87 -11.25 14.40
C ARG A 199 37.22 -9.95 14.86
N PHE A 200 36.06 -10.07 15.47
CA PHE A 200 35.29 -8.94 15.96
C PHE A 200 35.15 -8.92 17.49
N ASN A 201 35.68 -9.93 18.19
CA ASN A 201 35.79 -9.97 19.66
C ASN A 201 37.25 -10.10 20.07
N PRO A 202 37.66 -9.51 21.20
CA PRO A 202 39.02 -9.52 21.68
C PRO A 202 39.49 -10.89 22.18
N LEU A 203 40.79 -11.12 22.13
CA LEU A 203 41.45 -12.37 22.51
C LEU A 203 42.38 -12.20 23.72
N ASP A 204 42.73 -13.32 24.38
CA ASP A 204 43.63 -13.37 25.54
C ASP A 204 45.15 -13.53 25.15
N GLY A 205 45.47 -13.60 23.85
CA GLY A 205 46.81 -13.79 23.36
C GLY A 205 47.35 -15.24 23.41
N ASN A 206 46.58 -16.18 24.01
CA ASN A 206 47.04 -17.59 24.11
C ASN A 206 46.52 -18.48 22.97
N GLY A 207 45.55 -18.01 22.22
CA GLY A 207 44.98 -18.77 21.12
C GLY A 207 43.87 -18.04 20.39
N VAL A 208 43.10 -18.83 19.59
CA VAL A 208 42.05 -18.28 18.70
C VAL A 208 40.72 -19.04 18.84
N ARG A 209 40.58 -19.87 19.87
CA ARG A 209 39.36 -20.63 20.13
C ARG A 209 38.35 -19.82 20.94
N ASN A 210 37.18 -20.36 21.11
CA ASN A 210 36.12 -19.68 21.91
C ASN A 210 36.56 -19.41 23.36
N GLU A 211 37.37 -20.29 23.94
CA GLU A 211 37.98 -20.18 25.27
C GLU A 211 38.99 -19.03 25.39
N ASN A 212 39.49 -18.53 24.27
CA ASN A 212 40.45 -17.42 24.24
C ASN A 212 39.79 -16.06 24.01
N VAL A 213 38.47 -16.03 23.86
CA VAL A 213 37.72 -14.77 23.73
C VAL A 213 37.49 -14.17 25.12
N THR A 214 37.90 -12.90 25.31
CA THR A 214 37.87 -12.22 26.61
C THR A 214 36.59 -11.42 26.86
N ALA A 215 35.89 -11.00 25.77
CA ALA A 215 34.63 -10.29 25.84
C ALA A 215 33.69 -10.74 24.74
N TYR A 216 32.42 -10.87 25.06
CA TYR A 216 31.37 -11.39 24.19
C TYR A 216 30.46 -10.24 23.70
N ASN A 217 31.07 -9.25 23.03
CA ASN A 217 30.39 -8.00 22.66
C ASN A 217 29.58 -8.15 21.38
N TYR A 218 30.07 -8.96 20.42
CA TYR A 218 29.53 -8.95 19.06
C TYR A 218 29.27 -10.35 18.52
N ALA A 219 28.27 -10.45 17.64
CA ALA A 219 27.95 -11.63 16.84
C ALA A 219 27.93 -11.30 15.35
N LEU A 220 28.21 -12.31 14.51
CA LEU A 220 28.19 -12.16 13.05
C LEU A 220 26.82 -12.61 12.48
N VAL A 221 26.15 -11.73 11.77
CA VAL A 221 25.00 -12.05 10.92
C VAL A 221 25.44 -11.96 9.46
N GLU A 222 25.31 -13.07 8.74
CA GLU A 222 25.72 -13.22 7.34
C GLU A 222 24.75 -14.14 6.61
N SER A 223 24.48 -13.86 5.33
CA SER A 223 23.69 -14.71 4.45
C SER A 223 24.39 -14.88 3.10
N ASP A 224 24.47 -16.11 2.61
CA ASP A 224 25.00 -16.43 1.26
C ASP A 224 23.89 -16.77 0.25
N GLU A 225 22.63 -16.84 0.68
CA GLU A 225 21.49 -17.35 -0.10
C GLU A 225 20.66 -16.24 -0.75
N MET A 226 20.77 -15.00 -0.27
CA MET A 226 19.97 -13.86 -0.74
C MET A 226 20.80 -12.90 -1.59
N PRO A 227 20.19 -12.18 -2.58
CA PRO A 227 20.84 -11.03 -3.23
C PRO A 227 21.29 -9.99 -2.20
N ILE A 228 22.42 -9.35 -2.45
CA ILE A 228 23.09 -8.48 -1.47
C ILE A 228 22.26 -7.24 -1.15
N GLU A 229 21.51 -6.74 -2.12
CA GLU A 229 20.58 -5.61 -2.00
C GLU A 229 19.39 -5.94 -1.08
N GLU A 230 18.92 -7.19 -1.12
CA GLU A 230 17.86 -7.69 -0.24
C GLU A 230 18.40 -7.96 1.17
N GLN A 231 19.65 -8.47 1.30
CA GLN A 231 20.31 -8.59 2.60
C GLN A 231 20.37 -7.23 3.30
N TYR A 232 20.82 -6.19 2.59
CA TYR A 232 20.94 -4.85 3.14
C TYR A 232 19.58 -4.28 3.56
N ALA A 233 18.57 -4.42 2.71
CA ALA A 233 17.21 -3.97 3.01
C ALA A 233 16.63 -4.66 4.24
N THR A 234 16.82 -6.00 4.38
CA THR A 234 16.36 -6.77 5.53
C THR A 234 17.09 -6.36 6.81
N LEU A 235 18.43 -6.25 6.77
CA LEU A 235 19.23 -5.83 7.91
C LEU A 235 18.82 -4.45 8.44
N LYS A 236 18.51 -3.53 7.53
CA LYS A 236 18.04 -2.20 7.86
C LYS A 236 16.63 -2.20 8.45
N ALA A 237 15.71 -2.97 7.84
CA ALA A 237 14.33 -3.07 8.33
C ALA A 237 14.24 -3.76 9.70
N LEU A 238 15.19 -4.65 10.03
CA LEU A 238 15.30 -5.28 11.33
C LEU A 238 15.88 -4.35 12.43
N GLU A 239 16.31 -3.13 12.09
CA GLU A 239 16.91 -2.18 13.04
C GLU A 239 17.99 -2.80 13.94
N LEU A 240 18.71 -3.83 13.43
CA LEU A 240 19.74 -4.53 14.20
C LEU A 240 20.78 -3.54 14.73
N PRO A 241 21.27 -3.71 15.97
CA PRO A 241 22.33 -2.87 16.53
C PRO A 241 23.69 -3.19 15.91
N ILE A 242 23.87 -2.82 14.64
CA ILE A 242 25.05 -3.14 13.85
C ILE A 242 26.18 -2.20 14.22
N ALA A 243 27.25 -2.71 14.81
CA ALA A 243 28.46 -1.96 15.07
C ALA A 243 29.23 -1.66 13.77
N CYS A 244 29.45 -2.71 12.93
CA CYS A 244 30.12 -2.60 11.64
C CYS A 244 29.39 -3.40 10.57
N LEU A 245 29.17 -2.80 9.39
CA LEU A 245 28.62 -3.47 8.22
C LEU A 245 29.71 -3.58 7.16
N VAL A 246 30.12 -4.80 6.82
CA VAL A 246 31.23 -5.07 5.90
C VAL A 246 30.73 -5.82 4.67
N HIS A 247 31.05 -5.32 3.48
CA HIS A 247 30.89 -6.06 2.22
C HIS A 247 32.00 -7.09 2.10
N SER A 248 31.66 -8.36 1.91
CA SER A 248 32.63 -9.48 1.94
C SER A 248 33.58 -9.55 0.74
N GLY A 249 33.48 -8.67 -0.24
CA GLY A 249 34.15 -8.82 -1.54
C GLY A 249 33.58 -9.98 -2.35
N GLY A 250 32.32 -10.37 -2.10
CA GLY A 250 31.64 -11.50 -2.75
C GLY A 250 30.13 -11.32 -2.73
N LYS A 251 29.41 -12.32 -2.21
CA LYS A 251 27.95 -12.40 -2.27
C LYS A 251 27.24 -11.97 -0.98
N SER A 252 27.98 -11.69 0.10
CA SER A 252 27.40 -11.47 1.42
C SER A 252 27.80 -10.15 2.05
N LEU A 253 26.91 -9.66 2.93
CA LEU A 253 27.18 -8.63 3.91
C LEU A 253 27.46 -9.31 5.26
N HIS A 254 28.51 -8.84 5.93
CA HIS A 254 28.86 -9.22 7.28
C HIS A 254 28.38 -8.12 8.22
N ALA A 255 27.28 -8.31 8.89
CA ALA A 255 26.80 -7.42 9.95
C ALA A 255 27.37 -7.88 11.29
N ILE A 256 28.22 -7.07 11.88
CA ILE A 256 28.77 -7.27 13.22
C ILE A 256 27.78 -6.62 14.19
N VAL A 257 26.99 -7.45 14.88
CA VAL A 257 25.84 -7.02 15.69
C VAL A 257 26.25 -7.00 17.17
N LYS A 258 25.94 -5.94 17.89
CA LYS A 258 26.15 -5.83 19.33
C LYS A 258 25.25 -6.81 20.05
N VAL A 259 25.82 -7.66 20.89
CA VAL A 259 25.10 -8.59 21.76
C VAL A 259 25.42 -8.39 23.25
N ASP A 260 26.56 -7.76 23.56
CA ASP A 260 27.00 -7.29 24.89
C ASP A 260 26.72 -8.31 26.02
N ALA A 261 27.07 -9.55 25.78
CA ALA A 261 26.76 -10.63 26.71
C ALA A 261 27.80 -10.73 27.83
N PRO A 262 27.41 -10.93 29.08
CA PRO A 262 28.33 -10.98 30.23
C PRO A 262 29.18 -12.25 30.27
N ASP A 263 28.72 -13.34 29.63
CA ASP A 263 29.41 -14.62 29.61
C ASP A 263 29.06 -15.43 28.35
N TYR A 264 29.76 -16.55 28.15
CA TYR A 264 29.55 -17.43 26.98
C TYR A 264 28.16 -18.06 26.91
N ARG A 265 27.53 -18.36 28.06
CA ARG A 265 26.19 -18.96 28.08
C ARG A 265 25.14 -17.95 27.57
N GLU A 266 25.20 -16.74 28.12
CA GLU A 266 24.31 -15.65 27.70
C GLU A 266 24.59 -15.26 26.26
N TYR A 267 25.84 -15.23 25.82
CA TYR A 267 26.20 -15.01 24.41
C TYR A 267 25.50 -15.98 23.49
N ARG A 268 25.52 -17.28 23.81
CA ARG A 268 24.85 -18.31 23.01
C ARG A 268 23.33 -18.10 22.97
N SER A 269 22.73 -17.76 24.11
CA SER A 269 21.32 -17.45 24.20
C SER A 269 20.92 -16.27 23.31
N ARG A 270 21.68 -15.16 23.39
CA ARG A 270 21.45 -13.95 22.59
C ARG A 270 21.65 -14.19 21.08
N VAL A 271 22.66 -14.93 20.70
CA VAL A 271 22.90 -15.29 19.30
C VAL A 271 21.80 -16.21 18.76
N ASP A 272 21.31 -17.17 19.53
CA ASP A 272 20.22 -18.05 19.13
C ASP A 272 18.91 -17.27 18.97
N TYR A 273 18.62 -16.32 19.86
CA TYR A 273 17.51 -15.39 19.74
C TYR A 273 17.64 -14.49 18.49
N LEU A 274 18.79 -13.85 18.29
CA LEU A 274 19.08 -13.01 17.12
C LEU A 274 18.85 -13.77 15.81
N TYR A 275 19.35 -15.00 15.72
CA TYR A 275 19.20 -15.82 14.51
C TYR A 275 17.75 -16.28 14.29
N THR A 276 17.01 -16.51 15.37
CA THR A 276 15.57 -16.82 15.31
C THR A 276 14.79 -15.64 14.74
N VAL A 277 15.05 -14.43 15.23
CA VAL A 277 14.44 -13.19 14.69
C VAL A 277 14.80 -12.99 13.23
N CYS A 278 16.08 -13.07 12.87
CA CYS A 278 16.53 -12.94 11.48
C CYS A 278 15.82 -13.95 10.55
N LYS A 279 15.72 -15.21 10.96
CA LYS A 279 15.08 -16.27 10.18
C LYS A 279 13.57 -16.03 10.01
N LYS A 280 12.86 -15.65 11.07
CA LYS A 280 11.43 -15.30 11.01
C LYS A 280 11.18 -14.14 10.02
N ASN A 281 12.06 -13.18 10.00
CA ASN A 281 11.99 -12.02 9.09
C ASN A 281 12.62 -12.27 7.70
N GLY A 282 12.97 -13.50 7.37
CA GLY A 282 13.37 -13.92 6.04
C GLY A 282 14.82 -13.82 5.71
N LEU A 283 15.68 -13.43 6.66
CA LEU A 283 17.13 -13.45 6.47
C LEU A 283 17.64 -14.88 6.76
N ALA A 284 18.07 -15.59 5.71
CA ALA A 284 18.70 -16.90 5.83
C ALA A 284 20.12 -16.74 6.40
N VAL A 285 20.28 -16.87 7.72
CA VAL A 285 21.57 -16.71 8.42
C VAL A 285 22.36 -18.00 8.40
N ASP A 286 23.68 -17.94 8.13
CA ASP A 286 24.57 -19.07 8.25
C ASP A 286 24.72 -19.50 9.74
N GLN A 287 24.13 -20.64 10.05
CA GLN A 287 24.09 -21.21 11.40
C GLN A 287 25.49 -21.57 11.96
N GLN A 288 26.52 -21.63 11.13
CA GLN A 288 27.90 -21.92 11.55
C GLN A 288 28.59 -20.72 12.23
N ASN A 289 28.02 -19.52 12.10
CA ASN A 289 28.61 -18.27 12.62
C ASN A 289 28.31 -17.98 14.11
N ARG A 290 27.81 -18.97 14.87
CA ARG A 290 27.40 -18.84 16.30
C ARG A 290 28.55 -18.70 17.30
N ASN A 291 29.80 -18.81 16.85
CA ASN A 291 30.95 -18.81 17.73
C ASN A 291 31.49 -17.39 17.95
N PRO A 292 31.84 -16.98 19.19
CA PRO A 292 32.36 -15.65 19.47
C PRO A 292 33.77 -15.44 18.87
N SER A 293 34.51 -16.53 18.60
CA SER A 293 35.83 -16.50 17.96
C SER A 293 35.73 -16.51 16.43
N ARG A 294 34.56 -16.28 15.83
CA ARG A 294 34.35 -16.32 14.37
C ARG A 294 35.15 -15.22 13.65
N LEU A 295 35.53 -15.49 12.43
CA LEU A 295 36.21 -14.55 11.53
C LEU A 295 35.18 -13.86 10.63
N SER A 296 35.24 -12.54 10.57
CA SER A 296 34.59 -11.71 9.56
C SER A 296 35.60 -11.38 8.45
N ARG A 297 35.18 -10.69 7.39
CA ARG A 297 36.07 -10.18 6.35
C ARG A 297 36.77 -8.90 6.84
N MET A 298 38.06 -8.78 6.55
CA MET A 298 38.84 -7.60 6.91
C MET A 298 38.60 -6.46 5.93
N PRO A 299 38.08 -5.29 6.39
CA PRO A 299 37.90 -4.14 5.53
C PRO A 299 39.21 -3.61 4.92
N GLY A 300 39.10 -3.01 3.74
CA GLY A 300 40.24 -2.41 3.03
C GLY A 300 41.02 -3.39 2.13
N VAL A 301 40.87 -4.70 2.33
CA VAL A 301 41.60 -5.76 1.62
C VAL A 301 40.85 -6.15 0.34
N THR A 302 41.59 -6.46 -0.72
CA THR A 302 41.02 -6.89 -2.01
C THR A 302 40.89 -8.41 -2.08
N ARG A 303 39.73 -8.89 -2.59
CA ARG A 303 39.43 -10.30 -2.86
C ARG A 303 38.89 -10.47 -4.27
N LYS A 304 39.56 -11.26 -5.13
CA LYS A 304 39.13 -11.48 -6.54
C LYS A 304 38.87 -10.18 -7.30
N GLY A 305 39.66 -9.15 -7.06
CA GLY A 305 39.50 -7.84 -7.69
C GLY A 305 38.42 -6.94 -7.08
N ILE A 306 37.65 -7.43 -6.06
CA ILE A 306 36.64 -6.66 -5.36
C ILE A 306 37.14 -6.35 -3.94
N GLN A 307 36.97 -5.10 -3.50
CA GLN A 307 37.38 -4.70 -2.15
C GLN A 307 36.42 -5.25 -1.10
N GLN A 308 36.93 -5.81 -0.03
CA GLN A 308 36.21 -6.05 1.23
C GLN A 308 36.06 -4.69 1.91
N SER A 309 34.84 -4.13 1.91
CA SER A 309 34.67 -2.72 2.24
C SER A 309 33.81 -2.54 3.49
N LEU A 310 34.23 -1.65 4.38
CA LEU A 310 33.38 -1.14 5.45
C LEU A 310 32.37 -0.15 4.88
N LEU A 311 31.09 -0.50 4.96
CA LEU A 311 30.01 0.27 4.36
C LEU A 311 29.38 1.26 5.36
N ALA A 312 29.25 0.85 6.63
CA ALA A 312 28.63 1.66 7.66
C ALA A 312 29.07 1.21 9.05
N VAL A 313 28.97 2.11 10.02
CA VAL A 313 29.19 1.83 11.45
C VAL A 313 28.02 2.39 12.28
N ASN A 314 27.71 1.72 13.40
CA ASN A 314 26.66 2.13 14.35
C ASN A 314 25.30 2.38 13.66
N VAL A 315 24.81 1.38 12.95
CA VAL A 315 23.52 1.42 12.24
C VAL A 315 22.44 0.71 13.06
N GLY A 316 21.20 1.17 12.95
CA GLY A 316 20.05 0.61 13.69
C GLY A 316 20.04 1.06 15.15
N LYS A 317 19.52 0.19 16.02
CA LYS A 317 19.45 0.49 17.46
C LYS A 317 20.83 0.60 18.07
N SER A 318 20.94 1.36 19.17
CA SER A 318 22.24 1.67 19.77
C SER A 318 22.84 0.51 20.58
N SER A 319 21.98 -0.37 21.13
CA SER A 319 22.38 -1.49 21.99
C SER A 319 21.50 -2.71 21.79
N TRP A 320 21.96 -3.87 22.33
CA TRP A 320 21.18 -5.09 22.37
C TRP A 320 19.86 -4.93 23.15
N ALA A 321 19.89 -4.22 24.29
CA ALA A 321 18.71 -4.03 25.13
C ALA A 321 17.65 -3.21 24.40
N GLU A 322 18.04 -2.08 23.81
CA GLU A 322 17.14 -1.24 23.03
C GLU A 322 16.54 -1.99 21.82
N TRP A 323 17.36 -2.79 21.14
CA TRP A 323 16.88 -3.58 20.00
C TRP A 323 15.91 -4.68 20.45
N ARG A 324 16.20 -5.36 21.54
CA ARG A 324 15.34 -6.41 22.06
C ARG A 324 14.00 -5.83 22.52
N ASP A 325 14.02 -4.72 23.25
CA ASP A 325 12.80 -4.05 23.68
C ASP A 325 11.99 -3.58 22.47
N TRP A 326 12.66 -3.08 21.42
CA TRP A 326 12.00 -2.68 20.20
C TRP A 326 11.39 -3.85 19.43
N ILE A 327 12.10 -4.97 19.24
CA ILE A 327 11.58 -6.13 18.48
C ILE A 327 10.46 -6.85 19.22
N GLU A 328 10.55 -6.90 20.55
CA GLU A 328 9.51 -7.48 21.39
C GLU A 328 8.29 -6.56 21.49
N GLY A 329 8.47 -5.25 21.47
CA GLY A 329 7.42 -4.24 21.52
C GLY A 329 6.90 -3.78 20.16
N ALA A 330 7.50 -4.17 19.05
CA ALA A 330 7.13 -3.69 17.72
C ALA A 330 5.70 -4.05 17.29
N ASN A 331 5.09 -5.06 17.92
CA ASN A 331 3.71 -5.47 17.72
C ASN A 331 2.84 -5.25 18.97
N ASP A 332 3.37 -4.55 19.98
CA ASP A 332 2.72 -4.34 21.27
C ASP A 332 2.36 -2.84 21.40
N ASP A 333 1.55 -2.34 20.47
CA ASP A 333 0.95 -1.01 20.58
C ASP A 333 0.05 -1.01 21.81
N LEU A 334 0.44 -0.25 22.83
CA LEU A 334 -0.42 -0.05 24.00
C LEU A 334 -1.70 0.67 23.55
N PRO A 335 -2.88 0.18 23.96
CA PRO A 335 -4.13 0.84 23.62
C PRO A 335 -4.18 2.25 24.24
N ASP A 336 -4.68 3.22 23.48
CA ASP A 336 -4.98 4.54 23.99
C ASP A 336 -6.04 4.45 25.09
N VAL A 337 -5.87 5.18 26.17
CA VAL A 337 -6.84 5.25 27.26
C VAL A 337 -7.69 6.50 27.10
N GLU A 338 -9.03 6.35 27.11
CA GLU A 338 -9.98 7.47 26.88
C GLU A 338 -9.74 8.67 27.82
N ASP A 339 -9.31 8.41 29.06
CA ASP A 339 -9.00 9.47 30.04
C ASP A 339 -7.79 10.34 29.64
N ASP A 340 -6.89 9.81 28.79
CA ASP A 340 -5.73 10.56 28.30
C ASP A 340 -6.07 11.47 27.11
N LEU A 341 -7.29 11.39 26.56
CA LEU A 341 -7.72 12.11 25.36
C LEU A 341 -8.06 13.59 25.60
N THR A 342 -8.06 14.07 26.83
CA THR A 342 -8.53 15.43 27.13
C THR A 342 -7.55 16.53 26.73
N ASP A 343 -6.23 16.27 26.71
CA ASP A 343 -5.20 17.30 26.49
C ASP A 343 -4.32 17.08 25.26
N ASN A 344 -4.33 15.88 24.61
CA ASN A 344 -3.43 15.52 23.52
C ASN A 344 -4.11 14.68 22.41
N LEU A 345 -5.30 15.07 21.95
CA LEU A 345 -5.90 14.41 20.78
C LEU A 345 -5.00 14.57 19.55
N PRO A 346 -4.66 13.48 18.85
CA PRO A 346 -3.94 13.59 17.60
C PRO A 346 -4.77 14.36 16.55
N GLU A 347 -4.12 15.20 15.76
CA GLU A 347 -4.80 15.94 14.69
C GLU A 347 -5.35 14.99 13.65
N LEU A 348 -6.61 15.21 13.25
CA LEU A 348 -7.21 14.46 12.16
C LEU A 348 -6.51 14.77 10.84
N SER A 349 -6.29 13.76 10.00
CA SER A 349 -5.78 13.97 8.64
C SER A 349 -6.60 15.00 7.89
N PRO A 350 -5.98 15.92 7.14
CA PRO A 350 -6.70 16.99 6.45
C PRO A 350 -7.66 16.41 5.39
N PRO A 351 -8.81 17.05 5.13
CA PRO A 351 -9.70 16.63 4.05
C PRO A 351 -8.98 16.71 2.70
N LEU A 352 -9.10 15.65 1.90
CA LEU A 352 -8.71 15.64 0.48
C LEU A 352 -9.86 16.13 -0.40
N ILE A 353 -11.06 15.62 -0.13
CA ILE A 353 -12.33 16.06 -0.74
C ILE A 353 -13.24 16.44 0.43
N GLU A 354 -13.59 17.73 0.51
CA GLU A 354 -14.36 18.26 1.62
C GLU A 354 -15.70 17.54 1.78
N GLY A 355 -15.96 17.04 3.01
CA GLY A 355 -17.18 16.30 3.31
C GLY A 355 -17.26 14.88 2.73
N ILE A 356 -16.19 14.35 2.11
CA ILE A 356 -16.18 13.01 1.50
C ILE A 356 -14.98 12.17 1.98
N LEU A 357 -13.75 12.67 1.85
CA LEU A 357 -12.54 11.86 2.02
C LEU A 357 -11.41 12.66 2.66
N ARG A 358 -10.72 12.07 3.65
CA ARG A 358 -9.47 12.61 4.20
C ARG A 358 -8.25 12.03 3.49
N GLN A 359 -7.10 12.69 3.61
CA GLN A 359 -5.81 12.10 3.27
C GLN A 359 -5.54 10.90 4.20
N GLY A 360 -4.84 9.89 3.72
CA GLY A 360 -4.62 8.66 4.46
C GLY A 360 -5.79 7.66 4.44
N HIS A 361 -6.88 7.97 3.72
CA HIS A 361 -8.09 7.14 3.66
C HIS A 361 -8.34 6.58 2.26
N LYS A 362 -9.27 5.61 2.15
CA LYS A 362 -9.62 4.90 0.92
C LYS A 362 -10.96 5.33 0.36
N MET A 363 -11.05 5.51 -0.97
CA MET A 363 -12.31 5.77 -1.65
C MET A 363 -12.53 4.83 -2.82
N LEU A 364 -13.70 4.21 -2.87
CA LEU A 364 -14.18 3.42 -4.00
C LEU A 364 -15.22 4.21 -4.80
N LEU A 365 -14.98 4.37 -6.12
CA LEU A 365 -15.98 4.82 -7.07
C LEU A 365 -16.59 3.60 -7.80
N ALA A 366 -17.81 3.23 -7.44
CA ALA A 366 -18.55 2.12 -8.03
C ALA A 366 -19.51 2.59 -9.10
N GLY A 367 -19.75 1.77 -10.12
CA GLY A 367 -20.73 2.09 -11.17
C GLY A 367 -20.73 1.06 -12.29
N PRO A 368 -21.77 1.01 -13.14
CA PRO A 368 -21.86 0.06 -14.24
C PRO A 368 -20.70 0.21 -15.24
N SER A 369 -20.51 -0.78 -16.09
CA SER A 369 -19.54 -0.70 -17.18
C SER A 369 -19.88 0.45 -18.12
N LYS A 370 -18.89 1.20 -18.58
CA LYS A 370 -19.07 2.38 -19.45
C LYS A 370 -19.79 3.59 -18.82
N ALA A 371 -19.92 3.64 -17.52
CA ALA A 371 -20.52 4.75 -16.76
C ALA A 371 -19.69 6.05 -16.72
N GLY A 372 -18.60 6.15 -17.46
CA GLY A 372 -17.74 7.34 -17.39
C GLY A 372 -16.81 7.42 -16.17
N LYS A 373 -16.69 6.35 -15.34
CA LYS A 373 -15.85 6.35 -14.12
C LYS A 373 -14.42 6.84 -14.34
N SER A 374 -13.75 6.37 -15.40
CA SER A 374 -12.40 6.83 -15.73
C SER A 374 -12.33 8.32 -16.03
N PHE A 375 -13.37 8.91 -16.66
CA PHE A 375 -13.46 10.34 -16.85
C PHE A 375 -13.64 11.09 -15.53
N ALA A 376 -14.54 10.59 -14.66
CA ALA A 376 -14.74 11.15 -13.31
C ALA A 376 -13.45 11.09 -12.46
N LEU A 377 -12.66 10.01 -12.55
CA LEU A 377 -11.37 9.90 -11.87
C LEU A 377 -10.29 10.80 -12.46
N ILE A 378 -10.28 11.03 -13.79
CA ILE A 378 -9.39 11.99 -14.43
C ILE A 378 -9.76 13.42 -14.03
N GLU A 379 -11.06 13.76 -14.00
CA GLU A 379 -11.55 15.03 -13.49
C GLU A 379 -11.11 15.26 -12.04
N LEU A 380 -11.29 14.24 -11.17
CA LEU A 380 -10.86 14.29 -9.79
C LEU A 380 -9.35 14.51 -9.66
N ALA A 381 -8.54 13.79 -10.46
CA ALA A 381 -7.09 13.95 -10.46
C ALA A 381 -6.68 15.39 -10.82
N ILE A 382 -7.34 15.99 -11.81
CA ILE A 382 -7.10 17.37 -12.22
C ILE A 382 -7.58 18.35 -11.13
N CYS A 383 -8.76 18.12 -10.55
CA CYS A 383 -9.29 18.95 -9.46
C CYS A 383 -8.36 18.98 -8.25
N ILE A 384 -7.86 17.83 -7.82
CA ILE A 384 -6.89 17.75 -6.70
C ILE A 384 -5.58 18.44 -7.09
N ALA A 385 -5.06 18.23 -8.30
CA ALA A 385 -3.81 18.86 -8.71
C ALA A 385 -3.90 20.39 -8.71
N GLU A 386 -5.02 20.94 -9.15
CA GLU A 386 -5.23 22.38 -9.29
C GLU A 386 -5.96 23.03 -8.10
N GLY A 387 -6.46 22.26 -7.14
CA GLY A 387 -7.25 22.77 -6.00
C GLY A 387 -8.66 23.21 -6.41
N LEU A 388 -9.24 22.57 -7.43
CA LEU A 388 -10.56 22.89 -7.95
C LEU A 388 -11.66 22.03 -7.31
N PRO A 389 -12.91 22.46 -7.31
CA PRO A 389 -14.01 21.61 -6.87
C PRO A 389 -14.29 20.49 -7.87
N TRP A 390 -14.52 19.29 -7.35
CA TRP A 390 -14.96 18.11 -8.11
C TRP A 390 -16.42 17.82 -7.81
N MET A 391 -17.27 17.85 -8.83
CA MET A 391 -18.73 17.62 -8.67
C MET A 391 -19.36 18.47 -7.54
N GLY A 392 -18.85 19.68 -7.30
CA GLY A 392 -19.34 20.58 -6.26
C GLY A 392 -18.62 20.46 -4.91
N PHE A 393 -17.76 19.47 -4.71
CA PHE A 393 -16.99 19.27 -3.47
C PHE A 393 -15.58 19.84 -3.63
N GLN A 394 -15.19 20.73 -2.72
CA GLN A 394 -13.84 21.34 -2.75
C GLN A 394 -12.76 20.28 -2.57
N CYS A 395 -11.73 20.28 -3.41
CA CYS A 395 -10.57 19.43 -3.28
C CYS A 395 -9.37 20.20 -2.70
N ALA A 396 -8.59 19.52 -1.86
CA ALA A 396 -7.28 20.01 -1.46
C ALA A 396 -6.34 20.05 -2.67
N GLN A 397 -5.45 21.05 -2.72
CA GLN A 397 -4.44 21.13 -3.76
C GLN A 397 -3.19 20.34 -3.38
N GLY A 398 -2.73 19.47 -4.28
CA GLY A 398 -1.48 18.74 -4.09
C GLY A 398 -1.12 17.80 -5.23
N LYS A 399 0.01 17.13 -5.11
CA LYS A 399 0.47 16.19 -6.13
C LYS A 399 -0.39 14.93 -6.17
N VAL A 400 -0.72 14.48 -7.37
CA VAL A 400 -1.54 13.30 -7.62
C VAL A 400 -0.78 12.32 -8.51
N MET A 401 -0.83 11.03 -8.15
CA MET A 401 -0.41 9.94 -9.02
C MET A 401 -1.65 9.23 -9.58
N TYR A 402 -1.72 9.10 -10.91
CA TYR A 402 -2.78 8.35 -11.60
C TYR A 402 -2.17 7.08 -12.22
N VAL A 403 -2.60 5.92 -11.75
CA VAL A 403 -2.15 4.60 -12.21
C VAL A 403 -3.14 4.07 -13.23
N ASN A 404 -2.76 4.13 -14.52
CA ASN A 404 -3.56 3.64 -15.63
C ASN A 404 -3.22 2.17 -15.93
N LEU A 405 -4.20 1.30 -15.78
CA LEU A 405 -4.06 -0.15 -15.99
C LEU A 405 -4.79 -0.67 -17.24
N GLU A 406 -5.68 0.13 -17.84
CA GLU A 406 -6.55 -0.31 -18.92
C GLU A 406 -6.23 0.33 -20.27
N LEU A 407 -6.00 1.64 -20.30
CA LEU A 407 -5.79 2.37 -21.53
C LEU A 407 -4.33 2.28 -22.00
N ASP A 408 -4.11 2.28 -23.32
CA ASP A 408 -2.79 2.54 -23.86
C ASP A 408 -2.33 3.97 -23.49
N ARG A 409 -1.01 4.17 -23.51
CA ARG A 409 -0.41 5.43 -23.06
C ARG A 409 -0.94 6.63 -23.85
N ALA A 410 -1.08 6.51 -25.16
CA ALA A 410 -1.51 7.63 -26.01
C ALA A 410 -2.97 7.99 -25.71
N SER A 411 -3.87 7.01 -25.68
CA SER A 411 -5.29 7.21 -25.34
C SER A 411 -5.48 7.82 -23.96
N CYS A 412 -4.70 7.38 -22.96
CA CYS A 412 -4.77 7.94 -21.61
C CYS A 412 -4.38 9.43 -21.61
N LEU A 413 -3.26 9.79 -22.24
CA LEU A 413 -2.77 11.17 -22.29
C LEU A 413 -3.73 12.10 -23.07
N HIS A 414 -4.30 11.60 -24.18
CA HIS A 414 -5.33 12.36 -24.93
C HIS A 414 -6.57 12.60 -24.08
N ARG A 415 -7.05 11.60 -23.31
CA ARG A 415 -8.17 11.80 -22.38
C ARG A 415 -7.89 12.87 -21.33
N PHE A 416 -6.73 12.88 -20.72
CA PHE A 416 -6.35 13.92 -19.77
C PHE A 416 -6.37 15.31 -20.40
N ARG A 417 -5.85 15.45 -21.62
CA ARG A 417 -5.90 16.71 -22.36
C ARG A 417 -7.33 17.14 -22.65
N ASP A 418 -8.15 16.23 -23.18
CA ASP A 418 -9.51 16.54 -23.62
C ASP A 418 -10.41 16.89 -22.44
N VAL A 419 -10.27 16.17 -21.31
CA VAL A 419 -10.99 16.47 -20.05
C VAL A 419 -10.56 17.83 -19.51
N ARG A 420 -9.24 18.09 -19.40
CA ARG A 420 -8.73 19.37 -18.91
C ARG A 420 -9.22 20.56 -19.76
N GLN A 421 -9.23 20.40 -21.07
CA GLN A 421 -9.74 21.41 -21.99
C GLN A 421 -11.25 21.61 -21.81
N ALA A 422 -12.04 20.55 -21.70
CA ALA A 422 -13.48 20.61 -21.52
C ALA A 422 -13.89 21.21 -20.16
N MET A 423 -13.10 20.98 -19.11
CA MET A 423 -13.26 21.62 -17.81
C MET A 423 -12.86 23.11 -17.82
N GLY A 424 -12.12 23.58 -18.81
CA GLY A 424 -11.48 24.90 -18.76
C GLY A 424 -10.46 25.03 -17.62
N ALA A 425 -9.94 23.90 -17.12
CA ALA A 425 -9.06 23.89 -15.96
C ALA A 425 -7.67 24.47 -16.32
N PRO A 426 -7.05 25.23 -15.40
CA PRO A 426 -5.69 25.72 -15.60
C PRO A 426 -4.71 24.55 -15.76
N SER A 427 -3.53 24.84 -16.29
CA SER A 427 -2.46 23.86 -16.49
C SER A 427 -1.21 24.26 -15.70
N GLN A 428 -1.42 24.68 -14.44
CA GLN A 428 -0.34 25.12 -13.56
C GLN A 428 0.34 23.93 -12.87
N HIS A 429 -0.45 22.89 -12.56
CA HIS A 429 0.04 21.69 -11.86
C HIS A 429 -0.26 20.44 -12.69
N SER A 430 0.69 19.52 -12.71
CA SER A 430 0.61 18.29 -13.50
C SER A 430 0.25 17.09 -12.63
N VAL A 431 -0.60 16.21 -13.17
CA VAL A 431 -0.85 14.88 -12.63
C VAL A 431 0.27 13.94 -13.09
N SER A 432 0.85 13.17 -12.18
CA SER A 432 1.82 12.13 -12.52
C SER A 432 1.10 10.89 -13.03
N ILE A 433 1.23 10.54 -14.31
CA ILE A 433 0.53 9.41 -14.92
C ILE A 433 1.47 8.23 -15.08
N TRP A 434 1.14 7.11 -14.41
CA TRP A 434 1.88 5.85 -14.52
C TRP A 434 1.10 4.84 -15.37
N ASN A 435 1.55 4.64 -16.62
CA ASN A 435 0.91 3.73 -17.56
C ASN A 435 1.44 2.30 -17.40
N LEU A 436 0.60 1.39 -16.91
CA LEU A 436 0.92 -0.01 -16.62
C LEU A 436 0.11 -1.02 -17.43
N ARG A 437 -0.62 -0.59 -18.48
CA ARG A 437 -1.31 -1.54 -19.37
C ARG A 437 -0.33 -2.54 -19.97
N GLY A 438 -0.61 -3.83 -19.81
CA GLY A 438 0.27 -4.93 -20.25
C GLY A 438 1.44 -5.23 -19.31
N HIS A 439 1.63 -4.41 -18.26
CA HIS A 439 2.64 -4.58 -17.22
C HIS A 439 2.04 -4.56 -15.81
N SER A 440 0.72 -4.78 -15.71
CA SER A 440 0.06 -4.86 -14.41
C SER A 440 0.59 -6.06 -13.63
N VAL A 441 0.90 -5.82 -12.37
CA VAL A 441 1.31 -6.85 -11.41
C VAL A 441 0.26 -6.92 -10.31
N PRO A 442 0.14 -8.03 -9.59
CA PRO A 442 -0.71 -8.14 -8.42
C PRO A 442 -0.48 -7.01 -7.41
N MET A 443 -1.50 -6.68 -6.61
CA MET A 443 -1.44 -5.55 -5.68
C MET A 443 -0.36 -5.72 -4.61
N ASP A 444 -0.13 -6.93 -4.14
CA ASP A 444 0.94 -7.29 -3.21
C ASP A 444 2.35 -6.91 -3.72
N LYS A 445 2.52 -6.95 -5.06
CA LYS A 445 3.77 -6.52 -5.74
C LYS A 445 3.72 -5.06 -6.20
N LEU A 446 2.53 -4.52 -6.43
CA LEU A 446 2.36 -3.14 -6.89
C LEU A 446 2.50 -2.15 -5.74
N ALA A 447 1.93 -2.47 -4.57
CA ALA A 447 1.92 -1.58 -3.42
C ALA A 447 3.33 -1.17 -2.93
N PRO A 448 4.32 -2.08 -2.80
CA PRO A 448 5.69 -1.68 -2.49
C PRO A 448 6.30 -0.73 -3.53
N LYS A 449 5.99 -0.94 -4.82
CA LYS A 449 6.47 -0.06 -5.89
C LYS A 449 5.81 1.32 -5.84
N LEU A 450 4.53 1.38 -5.49
CA LEU A 450 3.81 2.63 -5.27
C LEU A 450 4.44 3.41 -4.12
N ILE A 451 4.65 2.76 -2.96
CA ILE A 451 5.25 3.38 -1.78
C ILE A 451 6.62 3.96 -2.13
N ARG A 452 7.51 3.16 -2.70
CA ARG A 452 8.87 3.63 -3.07
C ARG A 452 8.86 4.82 -4.02
N ARG A 453 7.96 4.84 -5.02
CA ARG A 453 7.86 5.94 -5.97
C ARG A 453 7.22 7.17 -5.36
N ALA A 454 6.19 6.97 -4.54
CA ALA A 454 5.42 8.03 -3.95
C ALA A 454 6.16 8.74 -2.80
N THR A 455 6.91 8.02 -1.96
CA THR A 455 7.69 8.58 -0.85
C THR A 455 8.61 9.73 -1.29
N LYS A 456 9.20 9.63 -2.49
CA LYS A 456 10.10 10.68 -3.03
C LYS A 456 9.38 11.93 -3.52
N GLN A 457 8.06 11.93 -3.65
CA GLN A 457 7.29 12.97 -4.34
C GLN A 457 6.22 13.65 -3.50
N SER A 458 5.93 13.17 -2.30
CA SER A 458 4.89 13.69 -1.39
C SER A 458 3.52 13.82 -2.08
N TYR A 459 3.01 12.73 -2.65
CA TYR A 459 1.66 12.70 -3.20
C TYR A 459 0.62 12.74 -2.08
N ILE A 460 -0.47 13.49 -2.28
CA ILE A 460 -1.62 13.51 -1.36
C ILE A 460 -2.73 12.56 -1.80
N ALA A 461 -2.69 12.09 -3.04
CA ALA A 461 -3.63 11.11 -3.58
C ALA A 461 -2.97 10.18 -4.61
N ILE A 462 -3.35 8.91 -4.58
CA ILE A 462 -3.04 7.90 -5.59
C ILE A 462 -4.36 7.38 -6.15
N ILE A 463 -4.55 7.48 -7.46
CA ILE A 463 -5.76 7.04 -8.16
C ILE A 463 -5.43 5.82 -9.00
N ILE A 464 -6.17 4.71 -8.83
CA ILE A 464 -5.94 3.43 -9.54
C ILE A 464 -7.14 3.12 -10.44
N ASP A 465 -6.94 3.08 -11.74
CA ASP A 465 -8.01 2.90 -12.73
C ASP A 465 -7.68 1.80 -13.76
N PRO A 466 -8.47 0.70 -13.78
CA PRO A 466 -9.39 0.20 -12.77
C PRO A 466 -8.76 -0.86 -11.86
N ILE A 467 -9.33 -1.06 -10.69
CA ILE A 467 -8.75 -1.93 -9.65
C ILE A 467 -8.75 -3.42 -10.01
N TYR A 468 -9.72 -3.92 -10.77
CA TYR A 468 -9.86 -5.34 -11.09
C TYR A 468 -8.64 -5.93 -11.84
N LYS A 469 -7.80 -5.07 -12.43
CA LYS A 469 -6.57 -5.51 -13.14
C LYS A 469 -5.44 -5.96 -12.22
N VAL A 470 -5.52 -5.62 -10.94
CA VAL A 470 -4.49 -5.94 -9.93
C VAL A 470 -5.02 -6.85 -8.82
N ILE A 471 -6.31 -7.20 -8.86
CA ILE A 471 -6.90 -8.21 -7.99
C ILE A 471 -6.35 -9.58 -8.38
N THR A 472 -5.90 -10.35 -7.40
CA THR A 472 -5.49 -11.75 -7.52
C THR A 472 -6.42 -12.64 -6.72
N GLY A 473 -6.82 -13.77 -7.30
CA GLY A 473 -7.71 -14.72 -6.67
C GLY A 473 -9.19 -14.52 -6.99
N ASP A 474 -10.07 -15.09 -6.16
CA ASP A 474 -11.52 -15.03 -6.34
C ASP A 474 -12.10 -13.79 -5.66
N GLU A 475 -12.65 -12.87 -6.45
CA GLU A 475 -13.32 -11.66 -5.97
C GLU A 475 -14.49 -11.95 -5.00
N ASN A 476 -15.02 -13.18 -4.98
CA ASN A 476 -16.11 -13.58 -4.09
C ASN A 476 -15.60 -14.16 -2.77
N SER A 477 -14.31 -14.44 -2.64
CA SER A 477 -13.70 -14.92 -1.39
C SER A 477 -13.50 -13.74 -0.43
N ALA A 478 -14.14 -13.79 0.74
CA ALA A 478 -14.03 -12.75 1.76
C ALA A 478 -12.59 -12.58 2.27
N ASP A 479 -11.89 -13.68 2.54
CA ASP A 479 -10.53 -13.67 3.08
C ASP A 479 -9.51 -13.10 2.08
N GLN A 480 -9.63 -13.49 0.80
CA GLN A 480 -8.75 -12.99 -0.25
C GLN A 480 -8.97 -11.49 -0.48
N MET A 481 -10.23 -11.04 -0.44
CA MET A 481 -10.55 -9.63 -0.58
C MET A 481 -10.14 -8.81 0.65
N ALA A 482 -10.21 -9.36 1.86
CA ALA A 482 -9.69 -8.71 3.06
C ALA A 482 -8.17 -8.51 2.97
N ALA A 483 -7.43 -9.56 2.60
CA ALA A 483 -5.99 -9.49 2.40
C ALA A 483 -5.60 -8.48 1.30
N PHE A 484 -6.41 -8.41 0.23
CA PHE A 484 -6.23 -7.43 -0.84
C PHE A 484 -6.47 -5.99 -0.36
N CYS A 485 -7.53 -5.74 0.42
CA CYS A 485 -7.87 -4.43 0.97
C CYS A 485 -6.79 -3.93 1.95
N ASN A 486 -6.21 -4.81 2.77
CA ASN A 486 -5.12 -4.50 3.68
C ASN A 486 -3.87 -3.93 2.96
N GLN A 487 -3.68 -4.23 1.66
CA GLN A 487 -2.58 -3.62 0.90
C GLN A 487 -2.80 -2.11 0.69
N PHE A 488 -4.05 -1.66 0.60
CA PHE A 488 -4.35 -0.22 0.52
C PHE A 488 -4.13 0.48 1.85
N ASP A 489 -4.49 -0.19 2.96
CA ASP A 489 -4.22 0.36 4.30
C ASP A 489 -2.74 0.62 4.50
N LYS A 490 -1.89 -0.33 4.10
CA LYS A 490 -0.43 -0.13 4.13
C LYS A 490 0.01 1.06 3.28
N VAL A 491 -0.51 1.21 2.05
CA VAL A 491 -0.17 2.36 1.20
C VAL A 491 -0.61 3.67 1.86
N CYS A 492 -1.81 3.71 2.42
CA CYS A 492 -2.34 4.89 3.12
C CYS A 492 -1.51 5.25 4.35
N THR A 493 -1.17 4.26 5.19
CA THR A 493 -0.41 4.45 6.43
C THR A 493 1.03 4.91 6.14
N GLU A 494 1.73 4.24 5.21
CA GLU A 494 3.13 4.55 4.90
C GLU A 494 3.32 5.91 4.20
N LEU A 495 2.34 6.34 3.42
CA LEU A 495 2.45 7.57 2.62
C LEU A 495 1.65 8.75 3.19
N GLY A 496 0.71 8.51 4.10
CA GLY A 496 -0.24 9.53 4.55
C GLY A 496 -1.15 10.06 3.43
N CYS A 497 -1.20 9.40 2.26
CA CYS A 497 -1.98 9.84 1.10
C CYS A 497 -3.27 9.04 0.96
N ALA A 498 -4.30 9.63 0.32
CA ALA A 498 -5.51 8.88 0.01
C ALA A 498 -5.31 7.94 -1.18
N VAL A 499 -5.94 6.75 -1.11
CA VAL A 499 -6.00 5.80 -2.22
C VAL A 499 -7.42 5.75 -2.77
N ILE A 500 -7.57 6.08 -4.05
CA ILE A 500 -8.84 6.19 -4.75
C ILE A 500 -8.86 5.19 -5.90
N TYR A 501 -9.91 4.40 -6.00
CA TYR A 501 -9.98 3.37 -7.05
C TYR A 501 -11.41 3.18 -7.56
N CYS A 502 -11.56 2.60 -8.76
CA CYS A 502 -12.88 2.29 -9.29
C CYS A 502 -13.12 0.81 -9.55
N HIS A 503 -14.36 0.41 -9.39
CA HIS A 503 -14.84 -0.95 -9.65
C HIS A 503 -16.19 -0.96 -10.36
N HIS A 504 -16.55 -2.12 -10.92
CA HIS A 504 -17.83 -2.33 -11.57
C HIS A 504 -18.92 -2.75 -10.58
N HIS A 505 -20.19 -2.45 -10.91
CA HIS A 505 -21.33 -3.03 -10.20
C HIS A 505 -21.43 -4.54 -10.46
N SER A 506 -22.00 -5.25 -9.49
CA SER A 506 -22.44 -6.63 -9.68
C SER A 506 -23.53 -6.72 -10.78
N LYS A 507 -23.60 -7.85 -11.48
CA LYS A 507 -24.61 -8.05 -12.52
C LYS A 507 -26.04 -8.00 -11.95
N GLY A 508 -27.01 -7.48 -12.75
CA GLY A 508 -28.44 -7.41 -12.45
C GLY A 508 -28.92 -5.99 -12.10
N ALA A 509 -30.25 -5.85 -11.88
CA ALA A 509 -30.90 -4.58 -11.59
C ALA A 509 -30.34 -3.90 -10.34
N GLN A 510 -29.93 -2.66 -10.43
CA GLN A 510 -29.24 -1.90 -9.40
C GLN A 510 -30.11 -0.98 -8.58
N GLY A 511 -31.24 -0.53 -9.16
CA GLY A 511 -32.11 0.49 -8.55
C GLY A 511 -32.71 0.12 -7.20
N GLY A 512 -32.98 -1.18 -6.94
CA GLY A 512 -33.52 -1.67 -5.68
C GLY A 512 -32.49 -2.11 -4.63
N LYS A 513 -31.20 -2.15 -4.99
CA LYS A 513 -30.12 -2.56 -4.07
C LYS A 513 -29.63 -1.38 -3.23
N ARG A 514 -29.13 -1.66 -2.02
CA ARG A 514 -28.40 -0.68 -1.24
C ARG A 514 -27.02 -0.44 -1.89
N SER A 515 -26.44 0.73 -1.68
CA SER A 515 -25.15 1.12 -2.25
C SER A 515 -24.05 0.06 -1.99
N MET A 516 -23.98 -0.46 -0.76
CA MET A 516 -23.02 -1.50 -0.37
C MET A 516 -23.24 -2.87 -1.07
N ASP A 517 -24.43 -3.12 -1.59
CA ASP A 517 -24.78 -4.38 -2.25
C ASP A 517 -24.66 -4.29 -3.79
N ARG A 518 -24.34 -3.11 -4.33
CA ARG A 518 -24.19 -2.86 -5.78
C ARG A 518 -22.79 -3.18 -6.27
N ALA A 519 -21.73 -2.94 -5.47
CA ALA A 519 -20.37 -3.23 -5.87
C ALA A 519 -20.18 -4.74 -6.14
N SER A 520 -19.43 -5.08 -7.18
CA SER A 520 -19.10 -6.47 -7.52
C SER A 520 -18.14 -7.08 -6.49
N GLY A 521 -18.21 -8.40 -6.31
CA GLY A 521 -17.34 -9.15 -5.42
C GLY A 521 -17.92 -9.42 -4.04
N SER A 522 -17.05 -9.78 -3.08
CA SER A 522 -17.47 -10.03 -1.71
C SER A 522 -17.95 -8.74 -1.01
N GLY A 523 -18.91 -8.87 -0.09
CA GLY A 523 -19.39 -7.73 0.70
C GLY A 523 -18.30 -7.01 1.49
N VAL A 524 -17.15 -7.63 1.71
CA VAL A 524 -15.95 -7.03 2.33
C VAL A 524 -15.46 -5.87 1.49
N PHE A 525 -15.29 -6.05 0.18
CA PHE A 525 -14.75 -5.04 -0.72
C PHE A 525 -15.57 -3.74 -0.78
N ALA A 526 -16.89 -3.85 -0.60
CA ALA A 526 -17.80 -2.69 -0.57
C ALA A 526 -17.83 -1.97 0.79
N ARG A 527 -17.49 -2.69 1.88
CA ARG A 527 -17.54 -2.16 3.25
C ARG A 527 -16.20 -1.62 3.74
N ASP A 528 -15.12 -2.04 3.14
CA ASP A 528 -13.75 -1.68 3.53
C ASP A 528 -13.42 -0.19 3.30
N PRO A 529 -13.76 0.45 2.16
CA PRO A 529 -13.43 1.86 1.93
C PRO A 529 -14.04 2.81 2.95
N ASP A 530 -13.34 3.88 3.28
CA ASP A 530 -13.84 4.96 4.14
C ASP A 530 -14.92 5.81 3.45
N ALA A 531 -14.86 5.87 2.11
CA ALA A 531 -15.88 6.46 1.27
C ALA A 531 -16.21 5.56 0.07
N LEU A 532 -17.48 5.21 -0.06
CA LEU A 532 -18.02 4.55 -1.25
C LEU A 532 -18.93 5.55 -1.97
N LEU A 533 -18.55 5.91 -3.20
CA LEU A 533 -19.38 6.70 -4.11
C LEU A 533 -19.94 5.80 -5.20
N ASP A 534 -21.26 5.78 -5.32
CA ASP A 534 -21.99 4.89 -6.20
C ASP A 534 -22.67 5.66 -7.33
N MET A 535 -22.28 5.39 -8.59
CA MET A 535 -22.81 6.01 -9.79
C MET A 535 -23.99 5.16 -10.32
N ILE A 536 -25.16 5.73 -10.34
CA ILE A 536 -26.41 5.09 -10.75
C ILE A 536 -26.93 5.80 -11.99
N GLU A 537 -27.14 5.07 -13.08
CA GLU A 537 -27.73 5.63 -14.30
C GLU A 537 -29.22 5.98 -14.08
N LEU A 538 -29.63 7.12 -14.62
CA LEU A 538 -31.02 7.59 -14.58
C LEU A 538 -31.66 7.40 -15.94
N GLU A 539 -32.86 6.86 -15.96
CA GLU A 539 -33.65 6.71 -17.21
C GLU A 539 -34.16 8.10 -17.63
N LEU A 540 -33.60 8.66 -18.72
CA LEU A 540 -34.06 9.91 -19.28
C LEU A 540 -35.35 9.68 -20.06
N THR A 541 -36.41 10.47 -19.77
CA THR A 541 -37.68 10.39 -20.53
C THR A 541 -37.52 10.97 -21.93
N ASP A 542 -38.35 10.53 -22.88
CA ASP A 542 -38.33 11.04 -24.24
C ASP A 542 -38.62 12.55 -24.29
N GLU A 543 -39.52 13.04 -23.43
CA GLU A 543 -39.84 14.47 -23.31
C GLU A 543 -38.61 15.28 -22.87
N LEU A 544 -37.83 14.75 -21.93
CA LEU A 544 -36.62 15.44 -21.46
C LEU A 544 -35.53 15.43 -22.52
N ARG A 545 -35.36 14.34 -23.26
CA ARG A 545 -34.41 14.28 -24.40
C ARG A 545 -34.77 15.28 -25.45
N GLU A 546 -36.06 15.35 -25.83
CA GLU A 546 -36.54 16.29 -26.84
C GLU A 546 -36.39 17.74 -26.40
N GLN A 547 -36.72 18.05 -25.14
CA GLN A 547 -36.54 19.37 -24.57
C GLN A 547 -35.06 19.81 -24.58
N ARG A 548 -34.14 18.92 -24.25
CA ARG A 548 -32.70 19.21 -24.32
C ARG A 548 -32.23 19.48 -25.75
N LYS A 549 -32.71 18.72 -26.74
CA LYS A 549 -32.41 18.94 -28.16
C LYS A 549 -32.92 20.30 -28.60
N ASN A 550 -34.17 20.63 -28.30
CA ASN A 550 -34.77 21.91 -28.63
C ASN A 550 -33.95 23.07 -28.05
N ASN A 551 -33.56 22.98 -26.79
CA ASN A 551 -32.74 24.01 -26.13
C ASN A 551 -31.35 24.12 -26.76
N ALA A 552 -30.68 23.00 -27.06
CA ALA A 552 -29.35 23.02 -27.68
C ALA A 552 -29.35 23.60 -29.10
N VAL A 553 -30.35 23.22 -29.90
CA VAL A 553 -30.51 23.76 -31.25
C VAL A 553 -30.92 25.24 -31.21
N GLY A 554 -31.82 25.62 -30.31
CA GLY A 554 -32.22 27.02 -30.12
C GLY A 554 -31.03 27.93 -29.72
N GLN A 555 -30.20 27.46 -28.80
CA GLN A 555 -28.97 28.19 -28.42
C GLN A 555 -27.98 28.31 -29.59
N LEU A 556 -27.78 27.24 -30.36
CA LEU A 556 -26.93 27.26 -31.55
C LEU A 556 -27.47 28.26 -32.58
N CYS A 557 -28.75 28.19 -32.88
CA CYS A 557 -29.41 29.13 -33.79
C CYS A 557 -29.27 30.61 -33.32
N GLY A 558 -29.47 30.84 -32.00
CA GLY A 558 -29.27 32.16 -31.40
C GLY A 558 -27.84 32.69 -31.57
N GLN A 559 -26.84 31.81 -31.39
CA GLN A 559 -25.43 32.19 -31.63
C GLN A 559 -25.15 32.54 -33.09
N TRP A 560 -25.70 31.78 -34.04
CA TRP A 560 -25.56 32.12 -35.46
C TRP A 560 -26.28 33.41 -35.83
N LEU A 561 -27.50 33.62 -35.35
CA LEU A 561 -28.22 34.90 -35.55
C LEU A 561 -27.44 36.09 -34.98
N LYS A 562 -26.87 35.93 -33.77
CA LYS A 562 -26.01 36.96 -33.16
C LYS A 562 -24.76 37.25 -33.99
N ARG A 563 -24.11 36.24 -34.56
CA ARG A 563 -22.94 36.40 -35.44
C ARG A 563 -23.21 37.23 -36.68
N TYR A 564 -24.48 37.22 -37.14
CA TYR A 564 -24.94 37.97 -38.32
C TYR A 564 -25.77 39.20 -37.96
N ASP A 565 -25.77 39.67 -36.70
CA ASP A 565 -26.53 40.82 -36.20
C ASP A 565 -28.04 40.73 -36.49
N GLN A 566 -28.62 39.54 -36.43
CA GLN A 566 -30.03 39.30 -36.72
C GLN A 566 -30.82 38.85 -35.45
N LEU A 567 -30.17 38.64 -34.30
CA LEU A 567 -30.80 38.11 -33.12
C LEU A 567 -31.95 38.97 -32.59
N ASP A 568 -31.83 40.31 -32.71
CA ASP A 568 -32.87 41.23 -32.22
C ASP A 568 -34.17 41.17 -33.02
N LYS A 569 -34.15 40.50 -34.18
CA LYS A 569 -35.32 40.34 -35.05
C LYS A 569 -36.13 39.06 -34.74
N VAL A 570 -35.63 38.20 -33.86
CA VAL A 570 -36.21 36.92 -33.56
C VAL A 570 -36.71 36.91 -32.12
N GLY A 571 -37.94 36.48 -31.90
CA GLY A 571 -38.47 36.32 -30.56
C GLY A 571 -37.80 35.20 -29.77
N GLN A 572 -37.68 35.35 -28.46
CA GLN A 572 -37.15 34.29 -27.62
C GLN A 572 -37.95 32.97 -27.70
N ASP A 573 -39.26 33.09 -27.89
CA ASP A 573 -40.16 31.94 -28.07
C ASP A 573 -39.82 31.14 -29.35
N ASP A 574 -39.36 31.82 -30.41
CA ASP A 574 -38.97 31.17 -31.65
C ASP A 574 -37.71 30.28 -31.47
N LEU A 575 -36.89 30.56 -30.49
CA LEU A 575 -35.70 29.74 -30.15
C LEU A 575 -35.98 28.58 -29.18
N CYS A 576 -37.23 28.43 -28.71
CA CYS A 576 -37.62 27.39 -27.75
C CYS A 576 -37.93 26.03 -28.40
N SER A 577 -38.09 25.99 -29.72
CA SER A 577 -38.27 24.73 -30.46
C SER A 577 -37.32 24.63 -31.65
N ARG A 578 -36.87 23.40 -31.92
CA ARG A 578 -35.98 23.12 -33.09
C ARG A 578 -36.54 23.70 -34.38
N ARG A 579 -37.82 23.45 -34.61
CA ARG A 579 -38.49 23.89 -35.88
C ARG A 579 -38.49 25.38 -35.99
N ALA A 580 -39.02 26.09 -35.01
CA ALA A 580 -39.12 27.54 -35.05
C ALA A 580 -37.77 28.22 -35.13
N ALA A 581 -36.76 27.70 -34.39
CA ALA A 581 -35.39 28.23 -34.45
C ALA A 581 -34.74 28.08 -35.83
N LEU A 582 -34.96 26.96 -36.51
CA LEU A 582 -34.46 26.74 -37.86
C LEU A 582 -35.23 27.57 -38.89
N ASP A 583 -36.55 27.70 -38.77
CA ASP A 583 -37.35 28.58 -39.63
C ASP A 583 -36.90 30.03 -39.52
N ALA A 584 -36.66 30.53 -38.28
CA ALA A 584 -36.11 31.88 -38.06
C ALA A 584 -34.71 32.07 -38.67
N CYS A 585 -33.85 31.06 -38.56
CA CYS A 585 -32.50 31.09 -39.17
C CYS A 585 -32.59 31.07 -40.72
N ALA A 586 -33.54 30.35 -41.30
CA ALA A 586 -33.76 30.32 -42.75
C ALA A 586 -34.18 31.70 -43.31
N ASP A 587 -35.00 32.45 -42.52
CA ASP A 587 -35.48 33.77 -42.91
C ASP A 587 -34.41 34.86 -42.81
N TYR A 588 -33.49 34.77 -41.84
CA TYR A 588 -32.57 35.88 -41.53
C TYR A 588 -31.09 35.58 -41.85
N LEU A 589 -30.68 34.35 -42.13
CA LEU A 589 -29.31 34.04 -42.48
C LEU A 589 -29.10 33.90 -43.98
N PRO A 590 -27.92 34.28 -44.52
CA PRO A 590 -27.56 33.95 -45.91
C PRO A 590 -27.60 32.44 -46.16
N THR A 591 -28.04 32.00 -47.32
CA THR A 591 -28.21 30.58 -47.69
C THR A 591 -26.95 29.73 -47.41
N ARG A 592 -25.77 30.25 -47.62
CA ARG A 592 -24.52 29.58 -47.32
C ARG A 592 -24.35 29.37 -45.81
N ALA A 593 -24.59 30.39 -45.00
CA ALA A 593 -24.50 30.30 -43.53
C ALA A 593 -25.54 29.37 -42.96
N TYR A 594 -26.75 29.37 -43.50
CA TYR A 594 -27.80 28.44 -43.09
C TYR A 594 -27.42 26.99 -43.39
N ASN A 595 -26.81 26.65 -44.51
CA ASN A 595 -26.34 25.32 -44.83
C ASN A 595 -25.20 24.87 -43.91
N GLU A 596 -24.29 25.76 -43.55
CA GLU A 596 -23.25 25.50 -42.55
C GLU A 596 -23.88 25.24 -41.16
N LEU A 597 -24.86 26.03 -40.74
CA LEU A 597 -25.62 25.84 -39.52
C LEU A 597 -26.30 24.46 -39.48
N LEU A 598 -26.95 24.00 -40.56
CA LEU A 598 -27.61 22.69 -40.59
C LEU A 598 -26.65 21.57 -40.28
N THR A 599 -25.41 21.63 -40.75
CA THR A 599 -24.37 20.64 -40.43
C THR A 599 -23.99 20.69 -38.95
N GLU A 600 -23.90 21.88 -38.35
CA GLU A 600 -23.64 22.03 -36.90
C GLU A 600 -24.83 21.55 -36.05
N VAL A 601 -26.06 21.75 -36.54
CA VAL A 601 -27.29 21.28 -35.89
C VAL A 601 -27.27 19.75 -35.76
N GLU A 602 -26.98 19.02 -36.86
CA GLU A 602 -26.89 17.55 -36.82
C GLU A 602 -25.83 17.07 -35.83
N GLN A 603 -24.68 17.72 -35.80
CA GLN A 603 -23.62 17.39 -34.81
C GLN A 603 -24.06 17.69 -33.37
N THR A 604 -24.79 18.79 -33.17
CA THR A 604 -25.29 19.21 -31.86
C THR A 604 -26.38 18.24 -31.35
N GLU A 605 -27.27 17.80 -32.24
CA GLU A 605 -28.27 16.78 -31.91
C GLU A 605 -27.62 15.46 -31.51
N GLN A 606 -26.63 14.99 -32.29
CA GLN A 606 -25.87 13.76 -31.97
C GLN A 606 -25.16 13.85 -30.61
N ARG A 607 -24.54 15.00 -30.32
CA ARG A 607 -23.90 15.24 -29.01
C ARG A 607 -24.92 15.24 -27.88
N THR A 608 -26.08 15.86 -28.08
CA THR A 608 -27.14 15.94 -27.06
C THR A 608 -27.76 14.56 -26.81
N ASP A 609 -27.91 13.73 -27.82
CA ASP A 609 -28.40 12.36 -27.67
C ASP A 609 -27.43 11.45 -26.90
N ALA A 610 -26.14 11.75 -26.98
CA ALA A 610 -25.11 11.00 -26.27
C ALA A 610 -25.00 11.35 -24.76
N VAL A 611 -25.73 12.38 -24.31
CA VAL A 611 -25.71 12.82 -22.90
C VAL A 611 -26.50 11.84 -22.04
N THR A 612 -25.92 11.45 -20.91
CA THR A 612 -26.55 10.56 -19.92
C THR A 612 -26.68 11.23 -18.56
N GLY A 613 -27.72 10.86 -17.81
CA GLY A 613 -27.96 11.36 -16.46
C GLY A 613 -27.54 10.33 -15.42
N TRP A 614 -26.90 10.79 -14.36
CA TRP A 614 -26.37 9.94 -13.29
C TRP A 614 -26.74 10.49 -11.92
N ARG A 615 -26.88 9.60 -10.96
CA ARG A 615 -27.02 9.92 -9.54
C ARG A 615 -25.83 9.39 -8.78
N ILE A 616 -25.20 10.23 -7.97
CA ILE A 616 -24.14 9.85 -7.04
C ILE A 616 -24.72 9.69 -5.65
N GLU A 617 -24.60 8.51 -5.08
CA GLU A 617 -24.93 8.22 -3.69
C GLU A 617 -23.64 7.94 -2.91
N GLY A 618 -23.49 8.54 -1.74
CA GLY A 618 -22.35 8.35 -0.86
C GLY A 618 -22.67 7.49 0.35
N THR A 619 -21.79 6.54 0.67
CA THR A 619 -21.71 5.86 1.97
C THR A 619 -20.36 6.19 2.57
N LEU A 620 -20.35 6.97 3.66
CA LEU A 620 -19.16 7.57 4.24
C LEU A 620 -18.97 7.08 5.67
N ARG A 621 -17.74 6.87 6.09
CA ARG A 621 -17.38 6.48 7.46
C ARG A 621 -17.10 7.71 8.33
N GLU A 622 -16.36 8.67 7.79
CA GLU A 622 -15.85 9.83 8.54
C GLU A 622 -16.75 11.07 8.47
N PHE A 623 -17.59 11.17 7.47
CA PHE A 623 -18.40 12.35 7.22
C PHE A 623 -19.90 12.02 7.25
N PRO A 624 -20.76 13.00 7.59
CA PRO A 624 -22.20 12.84 7.46
C PRO A 624 -22.60 12.55 6.02
N LYS A 625 -23.63 11.75 5.84
CA LYS A 625 -24.20 11.47 4.52
C LYS A 625 -24.67 12.76 3.84
N PHE A 626 -24.19 13.02 2.63
CA PHE A 626 -24.68 14.11 1.79
C PHE A 626 -25.94 13.70 1.00
N PRO A 627 -26.80 14.65 0.58
CA PRO A 627 -27.94 14.38 -0.30
C PRO A 627 -27.45 13.79 -1.63
N ALA A 628 -28.22 12.86 -2.20
CA ALA A 628 -27.87 12.30 -3.52
C ALA A 628 -27.65 13.41 -4.55
N LEU A 629 -26.52 13.40 -5.22
CA LEU A 629 -26.11 14.37 -6.21
C LEU A 629 -26.48 13.86 -7.61
N ASN A 630 -27.20 14.65 -8.39
CA ASN A 630 -27.49 14.33 -9.79
C ASN A 630 -26.52 15.08 -10.71
N ILE A 631 -26.00 14.36 -11.70
CA ILE A 631 -25.04 14.88 -12.65
C ILE A 631 -25.39 14.46 -14.08
N TRP A 632 -24.98 15.27 -15.04
CA TRP A 632 -24.98 14.95 -16.45
C TRP A 632 -23.58 14.50 -16.87
N PHE A 633 -23.49 13.43 -17.65
CA PHE A 633 -22.25 13.13 -18.37
C PHE A 633 -22.36 13.65 -19.80
N GLU A 634 -21.69 14.76 -20.05
CA GLU A 634 -21.53 15.38 -21.37
C GLU A 634 -20.07 15.15 -21.81
N TYR A 635 -19.87 14.10 -22.60
CA TYR A 635 -18.51 13.71 -23.00
C TYR A 635 -17.62 14.90 -23.34
N PRO A 636 -16.43 15.05 -22.72
CA PRO A 636 -15.77 14.09 -21.84
C PRO A 636 -15.85 14.40 -20.33
N VAL A 637 -16.82 15.24 -19.88
CA VAL A 637 -16.89 15.74 -18.50
C VAL A 637 -18.24 15.53 -17.85
N HIS A 638 -18.23 15.50 -16.52
CA HIS A 638 -19.44 15.49 -15.69
C HIS A 638 -19.82 16.91 -15.26
N LYS A 639 -21.14 17.19 -15.27
CA LYS A 639 -21.70 18.48 -14.84
C LYS A 639 -22.80 18.25 -13.81
N VAL A 640 -22.75 19.00 -12.73
CA VAL A 640 -23.82 18.94 -11.70
C VAL A 640 -25.14 19.43 -12.28
N ASP A 641 -26.23 18.70 -12.00
CA ASP A 641 -27.57 19.13 -12.38
C ASP A 641 -28.11 20.18 -11.42
N PHE A 642 -27.76 21.44 -11.64
CA PHE A 642 -28.30 22.57 -10.87
C PHE A 642 -29.76 22.89 -11.20
N SER A 643 -30.26 22.40 -12.34
CA SER A 643 -31.66 22.60 -12.72
C SER A 643 -32.64 21.78 -11.88
N GLY A 644 -32.13 20.70 -11.27
CA GLY A 644 -32.91 19.72 -10.51
C GLY A 644 -33.84 18.83 -11.38
N VAL A 645 -33.67 18.89 -12.70
CA VAL A 645 -34.46 18.11 -13.66
C VAL A 645 -34.27 16.60 -13.48
N LEU A 646 -33.06 16.17 -13.12
CA LEU A 646 -32.77 14.77 -12.84
C LEU A 646 -33.31 14.30 -11.47
N GLY A 647 -33.78 15.21 -10.62
CA GLY A 647 -34.22 14.90 -9.26
C GLY A 647 -35.40 13.94 -9.21
N ASP A 648 -36.30 14.08 -10.15
CA ASP A 648 -37.55 13.32 -10.23
C ASP A 648 -37.46 12.01 -11.05
N LEU A 649 -36.26 11.75 -11.66
CA LEU A 649 -36.04 10.56 -12.46
C LEU A 649 -35.73 9.34 -11.60
N ASN A 650 -36.17 8.18 -12.07
CA ASN A 650 -35.88 6.91 -11.46
C ASN A 650 -34.52 6.37 -11.98
N PRO A 651 -33.81 5.56 -11.17
CA PRO A 651 -32.70 4.78 -11.67
C PRO A 651 -33.14 3.89 -12.85
N ASP A 652 -32.24 3.72 -13.84
CA ASP A 652 -32.43 2.77 -14.92
C ASP A 652 -32.50 1.35 -14.33
N GLU A 653 -33.67 0.75 -14.36
CA GLU A 653 -33.95 -0.57 -13.82
C GLU A 653 -34.40 -1.48 -14.96
N ASP A 654 -33.72 -2.63 -15.13
CA ASP A 654 -34.17 -3.76 -15.94
C ASP A 654 -35.42 -4.44 -15.32
N LEU A 655 -36.45 -3.65 -15.00
CA LEU A 655 -37.72 -4.16 -14.49
C LEU A 655 -38.65 -4.46 -15.67
N PRO A 656 -39.34 -5.64 -15.68
CA PRO A 656 -40.38 -5.92 -16.64
C PRO A 656 -41.44 -4.79 -16.62
N SER A 657 -41.95 -4.42 -17.80
CA SER A 657 -42.89 -3.28 -17.98
C SER A 657 -44.08 -3.28 -17.06
N TRP A 658 -44.56 -4.45 -16.60
CA TRP A 658 -45.68 -4.57 -15.66
C TRP A 658 -45.28 -4.20 -14.20
N LYS A 659 -44.01 -4.34 -13.81
CA LYS A 659 -43.54 -3.90 -12.49
C LYS A 659 -43.25 -2.40 -12.46
N ARG A 660 -42.91 -1.75 -13.59
CA ARG A 660 -42.67 -0.30 -13.68
C ARG A 660 -43.92 0.51 -13.28
N ASN A 661 -45.11 -0.01 -13.52
CA ASN A 661 -46.36 0.67 -13.17
C ASN A 661 -46.73 0.57 -11.68
N PHE A 662 -46.23 -0.43 -10.95
CA PHE A 662 -46.49 -0.59 -9.52
C PHE A 662 -45.63 0.29 -8.63
N THR A 663 -44.42 0.65 -9.06
CA THR A 663 -43.50 1.51 -8.30
C THR A 663 -43.87 3.01 -8.38
N LYS A 664 -44.66 3.41 -9.40
CA LYS A 664 -45.12 4.80 -9.53
C LYS A 664 -46.14 5.24 -8.45
N SER A 665 -46.73 4.31 -7.70
CA SER A 665 -47.77 4.64 -6.70
C SER A 665 -47.28 4.84 -5.25
N GLY A 666 -45.97 4.75 -4.98
CA GLY A 666 -45.41 4.72 -3.61
C GLY A 666 -44.49 5.86 -3.20
N LYS A 667 -44.07 6.77 -4.08
CA LYS A 667 -43.23 7.90 -3.69
C LYS A 667 -44.08 9.12 -3.33
N ARG A 668 -43.99 9.53 -2.08
CA ARG A 668 -44.52 10.82 -1.61
C ARG A 668 -43.91 11.93 -2.45
N ALA A 669 -44.73 12.62 -3.25
CA ALA A 669 -44.28 13.78 -4.01
C ALA A 669 -43.67 14.80 -3.04
N LYS A 670 -42.44 15.27 -3.33
CA LYS A 670 -41.83 16.33 -2.53
C LYS A 670 -42.80 17.50 -2.40
N SER A 671 -42.90 18.05 -1.21
CA SER A 671 -43.77 19.20 -0.98
C SER A 671 -43.28 20.40 -1.83
N PRO A 672 -44.19 21.33 -2.19
CA PRO A 672 -43.81 22.52 -2.91
C PRO A 672 -42.71 23.34 -2.22
N ASN A 673 -42.62 23.29 -0.89
CA ASN A 673 -41.59 23.95 -0.11
C ASN A 673 -40.24 23.27 -0.20
N GLU A 674 -40.16 21.92 -0.23
CA GLU A 674 -38.93 21.20 -0.42
C GLU A 674 -38.35 21.42 -1.82
N ARG A 675 -39.20 21.41 -2.86
CA ARG A 675 -38.79 21.72 -4.24
C ARG A 675 -38.30 23.17 -4.38
N LYS A 676 -38.88 24.10 -3.66
CA LYS A 676 -38.45 25.51 -3.65
C LYS A 676 -37.10 25.64 -2.98
N LYS A 677 -36.84 24.98 -1.86
CA LYS A 677 -35.56 25.03 -1.16
C LYS A 677 -34.41 24.49 -2.01
N GLU A 678 -34.61 23.35 -2.67
CA GLU A 678 -33.61 22.75 -3.55
C GLU A 678 -33.27 23.65 -4.74
N ARG A 679 -34.27 24.29 -5.36
CA ARG A 679 -34.04 25.24 -6.47
C ARG A 679 -33.26 26.47 -6.03
N VAL A 680 -33.56 26.97 -4.83
CA VAL A 680 -32.87 28.11 -4.25
C VAL A 680 -31.40 27.75 -3.96
N GLU A 681 -31.13 26.60 -3.36
CA GLU A 681 -29.77 26.12 -3.12
C GLU A 681 -29.00 25.91 -4.43
N ALA A 682 -29.64 25.35 -5.46
CA ALA A 682 -29.02 25.13 -6.76
C ALA A 682 -28.60 26.43 -7.43
N ILE A 683 -29.43 27.49 -7.39
CA ILE A 683 -29.09 28.78 -8.01
C ILE A 683 -28.04 29.56 -7.20
N GLU A 684 -28.01 29.42 -5.88
CA GLU A 684 -26.99 30.01 -5.01
C GLU A 684 -25.63 29.39 -5.30
N ASN A 685 -25.58 28.07 -5.45
CA ASN A 685 -24.37 27.37 -5.83
C ASN A 685 -23.90 27.78 -7.24
N ALA A 686 -24.83 27.86 -8.22
CA ALA A 686 -24.51 28.31 -9.58
C ALA A 686 -23.87 29.70 -9.57
N PHE A 687 -24.38 30.63 -8.78
CA PHE A 687 -23.82 31.96 -8.65
C PHE A 687 -22.36 31.94 -8.13
N GLN A 688 -22.08 31.15 -7.09
CA GLN A 688 -20.74 31.02 -6.52
C GLN A 688 -19.73 30.41 -7.52
N TYR A 689 -20.17 29.46 -8.34
CA TYR A 689 -19.29 28.80 -9.31
C TYR A 689 -19.02 29.60 -10.58
N THR A 690 -19.93 30.51 -10.96
CA THR A 690 -19.74 31.37 -12.12
C THR A 690 -19.08 32.73 -11.79
N LEU A 691 -18.92 33.01 -10.47
CA LEU A 691 -18.27 34.23 -10.00
C LEU A 691 -16.74 34.12 -10.17
N GLU A 692 -16.13 34.98 -10.97
CA GLU A 692 -14.68 35.06 -11.09
C GLU A 692 -14.04 35.59 -9.80
N PRO A 693 -12.78 35.23 -9.47
CA PRO A 693 -12.16 35.51 -8.16
C PRO A 693 -12.16 37.01 -7.77
N ASP A 694 -12.12 37.91 -8.75
CA ASP A 694 -12.08 39.36 -8.52
C ASP A 694 -13.40 40.09 -8.94
N ALA A 695 -14.47 39.32 -9.23
CA ALA A 695 -15.76 39.90 -9.65
C ALA A 695 -16.78 39.87 -8.51
N GLU A 696 -17.61 40.90 -8.40
CA GLU A 696 -18.72 40.96 -7.45
C GLU A 696 -20.07 40.61 -8.11
N THR A 697 -20.10 40.38 -9.40
CA THR A 697 -21.33 40.11 -10.16
C THR A 697 -21.09 39.09 -11.26
N VAL A 698 -22.14 38.31 -11.57
CA VAL A 698 -22.18 37.39 -12.73
C VAL A 698 -23.25 37.85 -13.70
N THR A 699 -23.19 37.45 -14.98
CA THR A 699 -24.29 37.74 -15.89
C THR A 699 -25.39 36.66 -15.82
N ILE A 700 -26.63 37.03 -16.15
CA ILE A 700 -27.72 36.05 -16.26
C ILE A 700 -27.37 34.98 -17.31
N ALA A 701 -26.68 35.38 -18.38
CA ALA A 701 -26.28 34.49 -19.44
C ALA A 701 -25.30 33.41 -18.94
N ASP A 702 -24.36 33.74 -18.03
CA ASP A 702 -23.45 32.82 -17.43
C ASP A 702 -24.22 31.81 -16.54
N LEU A 703 -25.19 32.27 -15.75
CA LEU A 703 -26.04 31.41 -14.93
C LEU A 703 -26.94 30.51 -15.79
N VAL A 704 -27.47 31.02 -16.90
CA VAL A 704 -28.25 30.23 -17.87
C VAL A 704 -27.37 29.15 -18.50
N SER A 705 -26.17 29.53 -18.93
CA SER A 705 -25.18 28.60 -19.51
C SER A 705 -24.80 27.51 -18.49
N TYR A 706 -24.52 27.92 -17.26
CA TYR A 706 -24.08 27.00 -16.21
C TYR A 706 -25.20 26.06 -15.73
N THR A 707 -26.43 26.59 -15.52
CA THR A 707 -27.58 25.81 -15.04
C THR A 707 -28.31 25.05 -16.15
N ASN A 708 -27.99 25.30 -17.39
CA ASN A 708 -28.68 24.82 -18.59
C ASN A 708 -30.22 25.02 -18.50
N SER A 709 -30.64 26.13 -17.92
CA SER A 709 -32.03 26.51 -17.69
C SER A 709 -32.42 27.74 -18.49
N SER A 710 -33.71 27.91 -18.81
CA SER A 710 -34.16 29.13 -19.47
C SER A 710 -33.92 30.38 -18.60
N GLU A 711 -33.70 31.55 -19.23
CA GLU A 711 -33.48 32.79 -18.51
C GLU A 711 -34.62 33.09 -17.50
N ASP A 712 -35.86 32.84 -17.89
CA ASP A 712 -37.00 33.04 -17.01
C ASP A 712 -36.97 32.11 -15.78
N THR A 713 -36.52 30.90 -15.95
CA THR A 713 -36.32 29.96 -14.84
C THR A 713 -35.22 30.45 -13.90
N VAL A 714 -34.10 30.90 -14.43
CA VAL A 714 -32.99 31.48 -13.64
C VAL A 714 -33.44 32.72 -12.91
N ARG A 715 -34.11 33.67 -13.59
CA ARG A 715 -34.70 34.89 -12.96
C ARG A 715 -35.67 34.56 -11.85
N ARG A 716 -36.54 33.55 -12.04
CA ARG A 716 -37.50 33.09 -11.04
C ARG A 716 -36.78 32.51 -9.81
N HIS A 717 -35.82 31.64 -10.00
CA HIS A 717 -35.07 31.02 -8.89
C HIS A 717 -34.24 32.04 -8.10
N LEU A 718 -33.61 33.02 -8.77
CA LEU A 718 -32.92 34.13 -8.12
C LEU A 718 -33.89 35.00 -7.27
N LYS A 719 -35.13 35.24 -7.76
CA LYS A 719 -36.17 35.95 -7.00
C LYS A 719 -36.64 35.08 -5.82
N GLU A 720 -36.80 33.77 -6.01
CA GLU A 720 -37.21 32.82 -4.95
C GLU A 720 -36.17 32.72 -3.82
N SER A 721 -34.90 32.86 -4.10
CA SER A 721 -33.80 32.93 -3.13
C SER A 721 -33.85 34.18 -2.25
N GLY A 722 -34.26 35.34 -2.84
CA GLY A 722 -34.30 36.61 -2.13
C GLY A 722 -32.93 37.25 -1.80
N LYS A 723 -31.83 36.53 -2.00
CA LYS A 723 -30.48 36.96 -1.67
C LYS A 723 -29.80 37.78 -2.76
N PHE A 724 -30.33 37.78 -3.98
CA PHE A 724 -29.73 38.42 -5.14
C PHE A 724 -30.48 39.66 -5.56
N TRP A 725 -29.74 40.62 -6.16
CA TRP A 725 -30.28 41.69 -6.95
C TRP A 725 -30.01 41.42 -8.42
N ILE A 726 -30.85 41.91 -9.31
CA ILE A 726 -30.75 41.76 -10.77
C ILE A 726 -30.95 43.13 -11.36
N GLU A 727 -29.94 43.63 -12.08
CA GLU A 727 -29.98 44.95 -12.79
C GLU A 727 -29.17 44.86 -14.07
N ASP A 728 -29.71 45.29 -15.18
CA ASP A 728 -29.09 45.30 -16.52
C ASP A 728 -28.43 43.97 -16.93
N GLY A 729 -29.10 42.83 -16.62
CA GLY A 729 -28.60 41.51 -16.97
C GLY A 729 -27.46 40.98 -16.05
N LYS A 730 -27.09 41.75 -15.03
CA LYS A 730 -26.12 41.38 -14.01
C LYS A 730 -26.82 40.96 -12.71
N VAL A 731 -26.21 40.02 -12.01
CA VAL A 731 -26.68 39.47 -10.75
C VAL A 731 -25.57 39.63 -9.71
N GLY A 732 -25.94 40.14 -8.54
CA GLY A 732 -25.04 40.27 -7.38
C GLY A 732 -25.72 39.98 -6.09
N LEU A 733 -24.97 39.74 -5.01
CA LEU A 733 -25.52 39.52 -3.68
C LEU A 733 -26.03 40.81 -3.06
N LYS A 734 -27.22 40.77 -2.45
CA LYS A 734 -27.72 41.88 -1.64
C LYS A 734 -26.86 41.96 -0.36
N GLN A 735 -26.24 43.10 -0.08
CA GLN A 735 -25.58 43.36 1.19
C GLN A 735 -26.58 43.23 2.35
N GLN A 736 -26.30 42.39 3.32
CA GLN A 736 -27.05 42.34 4.59
C GLN A 736 -26.77 43.66 5.33
N LEU A 737 -27.77 44.52 5.40
CA LEU A 737 -27.77 45.64 6.33
C LEU A 737 -27.72 45.07 7.76
N GLN A 738 -26.61 45.26 8.42
CA GLN A 738 -26.45 44.98 9.83
C GLN A 738 -27.55 45.73 10.61
N GLN A 739 -28.46 45.01 11.25
CA GLN A 739 -29.36 45.60 12.23
C GLN A 739 -28.54 46.08 13.44
N PRO A 740 -28.75 47.33 13.90
CA PRO A 740 -28.10 47.81 15.12
C PRO A 740 -28.59 46.96 16.29
N GLN A 741 -27.63 46.43 17.07
CA GLN A 741 -27.88 45.83 18.37
C GLN A 741 -28.60 46.86 19.23
N LYS A 742 -29.82 46.59 19.64
CA LYS A 742 -30.48 47.27 20.76
C LYS A 742 -29.87 46.72 22.04
N GLY A 743 -29.33 47.62 22.81
CA GLY A 743 -28.74 47.46 24.11
C GLY A 743 -29.64 46.85 25.19
#